data_c93f8a3a2902e9d547032f13e2d0a976
#
_entry.id   c93f8a3a2902e9d547032f13e2d0a976
#
_cell.length_a   1.000
_cell.length_b   1.000
_cell.length_c   1.000
_cell.angle_alpha   90.00
_cell.angle_beta   90.00
_cell.angle_gamma   90.00
#
_symmetry.space_group_name_H-M   'P 1'
#
loop_
_entity.id
_entity.type
_entity.pdbx_description
1 polymer ?
#
loop_
_entity_poly.entity_id
_entity_poly.type
_entity_poly.pdbx_seq_one_letter_code
_entity_poly.pdbx_strand_id
1 'polypeptide(L)'
;MSTTRQLAAIMFTDISVFTSLMGNDEQKAHDILKKNRALQKPIIEQFGGTWIKELGDGVLASFSTVSDALNAAIKIQEQANAAKDFQLSIGIHQGEIVMEDGDIYGDAVNVASRIQSLGVPGSVLFSKKVKDEIRNKAEFQTLSLGSFEFKNVEEPLEVFAISNPGFTVPKREQMKGKLNTSAKKRNKRLLVAASVGLVLLLSVFILRKSIFPSAKATIKSLAILPFDNTGKDSAISYLSDGIPENLINRFSKMSGIKVFARAATFDLPDSAKKIESLHRVLNADVVLTGRLSKSSTGYTLNCELVDASNQNQLWGNSFELTANDIARLEDSIVASLLNPLEISLTNGNMINPNKKKINPDAYAEYLKGRYLAYGSTPAETEKAISHFRKAISFDPKYALAYAAIANEKITQSIFSNAGNQEIMNEGRTSLEAAKALDPSIPEIYTTEGALKFYYEHDWKGAVNSYKKALDLDPNNAIIYIRYSATLANVGQTKEALPLADKAVELDPVSISSLHNLGWVNLLAGNYQKAIDAFEKSVELHPTFVWGHIKQAFGYLALKKYDRALQETNKAEALLKDGWGSELIQASLIGNYQAAGNKVKADSLINRFLGYASKNTVKDPYALSCIYRFKHDYVKALEWEQKTLQQRSPSAYILALPSNYTGYEDFYKSEGHQKLLRQMGAIK
;
A
#
# COMPACT_ATOMS: atom_id res chain seq x y z
N MET A 1 -32.15 13.37 8.84
CA MET A 1 -32.39 12.69 7.56
C MET A 1 -33.12 11.39 7.84
N SER A 2 -34.25 11.12 7.19
CA SER A 2 -35.09 9.96 7.52
C SER A 2 -34.61 8.75 6.76
N THR A 3 -34.00 7.81 7.42
CA THR A 3 -33.72 6.48 6.92
C THR A 3 -35.03 5.69 6.78
N THR A 4 -35.45 5.34 5.57
CA THR A 4 -36.68 4.61 5.32
C THR A 4 -36.36 3.19 4.94
N ARG A 5 -36.88 2.21 5.71
CA ARG A 5 -36.83 0.78 5.34
C ARG A 5 -38.03 0.43 4.49
N GLN A 6 -37.80 -0.26 3.39
CA GLN A 6 -38.87 -0.74 2.51
C GLN A 6 -38.51 -2.05 1.84
N LEU A 7 -39.54 -2.80 1.43
CA LEU A 7 -39.36 -3.98 0.59
C LEU A 7 -39.26 -3.53 -0.88
N ALA A 8 -38.25 -4.01 -1.60
CA ALA A 8 -38.03 -3.64 -3.01
C ALA A 8 -37.49 -4.85 -3.80
N ALA A 9 -37.79 -4.86 -5.11
CA ALA A 9 -37.10 -5.72 -6.05
C ALA A 9 -35.86 -5.00 -6.60
N ILE A 10 -34.70 -5.58 -6.41
CA ILE A 10 -33.41 -5.03 -6.79
C ILE A 10 -32.93 -5.70 -8.06
N MET A 11 -32.58 -4.91 -9.06
CA MET A 11 -32.05 -5.37 -10.33
C MET A 11 -30.61 -4.89 -10.50
N PHE A 12 -29.71 -5.84 -10.77
CA PHE A 12 -28.36 -5.58 -11.23
C PHE A 12 -28.23 -5.99 -12.70
N THR A 13 -27.57 -5.16 -13.49
CA THR A 13 -27.19 -5.49 -14.86
C THR A 13 -25.69 -5.33 -15.01
N ASP A 14 -25.09 -6.02 -15.98
CA ASP A 14 -23.66 -5.95 -16.25
C ASP A 14 -23.39 -6.23 -17.72
N ILE A 15 -22.41 -5.52 -18.34
CA ILE A 15 -22.04 -5.69 -19.73
C ILE A 15 -21.02 -6.83 -19.84
N SER A 16 -21.39 -7.87 -20.55
CA SER A 16 -20.50 -9.02 -20.75
C SER A 16 -19.24 -8.65 -21.52
N VAL A 17 -18.06 -9.07 -21.00
CA VAL A 17 -16.75 -8.87 -21.65
C VAL A 17 -16.25 -7.41 -21.65
N PHE A 18 -16.85 -6.51 -20.89
CA PHE A 18 -16.50 -5.09 -20.86
C PHE A 18 -15.04 -4.83 -20.42
N THR A 19 -14.57 -5.52 -19.39
CA THR A 19 -13.19 -5.37 -18.88
C THR A 19 -12.11 -5.61 -19.97
N SER A 20 -12.34 -6.59 -20.84
CA SER A 20 -11.42 -6.87 -21.95
C SER A 20 -11.51 -5.81 -23.06
N LEU A 21 -12.67 -5.19 -23.23
CA LEU A 21 -12.87 -4.12 -24.20
C LEU A 21 -12.20 -2.83 -23.72
N MET A 22 -12.33 -2.47 -22.44
CA MET A 22 -11.62 -1.32 -21.84
C MET A 22 -10.10 -1.44 -22.00
N GLY A 23 -9.55 -2.64 -21.87
CA GLY A 23 -8.11 -2.87 -22.06
C GLY A 23 -7.63 -2.75 -23.50
N ASN A 24 -8.52 -2.88 -24.50
CA ASN A 24 -8.17 -2.89 -25.90
C ASN A 24 -8.58 -1.61 -26.67
N ASP A 25 -9.70 -0.98 -26.29
CA ASP A 25 -10.28 0.19 -26.97
C ASP A 25 -11.14 1.00 -26.00
N GLU A 26 -10.52 1.94 -25.30
CA GLU A 26 -11.15 2.78 -24.27
C GLU A 26 -12.27 3.66 -24.83
N GLN A 27 -12.09 4.21 -26.04
CA GLN A 27 -13.08 5.09 -26.67
C GLN A 27 -14.36 4.31 -27.00
N LYS A 28 -14.20 3.10 -27.54
CA LYS A 28 -15.34 2.21 -27.85
C LYS A 28 -16.05 1.75 -26.58
N ALA A 29 -15.31 1.48 -25.50
CA ALA A 29 -15.90 1.14 -24.23
C ALA A 29 -16.74 2.30 -23.65
N HIS A 30 -16.27 3.54 -23.72
CA HIS A 30 -17.04 4.72 -23.33
C HIS A 30 -18.31 4.91 -24.16
N ASP A 31 -18.26 4.66 -25.47
CA ASP A 31 -19.43 4.75 -26.32
C ASP A 31 -20.48 3.68 -25.99
N ILE A 32 -20.02 2.48 -25.62
CA ILE A 32 -20.91 1.40 -25.14
C ILE A 32 -21.58 1.78 -23.82
N LEU A 33 -20.87 2.39 -22.86
CA LEU A 33 -21.50 2.86 -21.61
C LEU A 33 -22.60 3.90 -21.88
N LYS A 34 -22.37 4.84 -22.79
CA LYS A 34 -23.41 5.82 -23.18
C LYS A 34 -24.61 5.15 -23.78
N LYS A 35 -24.41 4.19 -24.71
CA LYS A 35 -25.49 3.39 -25.31
C LYS A 35 -26.24 2.58 -24.29
N ASN A 36 -25.52 1.93 -23.35
CA ASN A 36 -26.09 1.16 -22.25
C ASN A 36 -27.01 2.00 -21.37
N ARG A 37 -26.56 3.21 -20.98
CA ARG A 37 -27.36 4.16 -20.22
C ARG A 37 -28.60 4.62 -21.01
N ALA A 38 -28.41 4.99 -22.27
CA ALA A 38 -29.51 5.45 -23.13
C ALA A 38 -30.58 4.39 -23.38
N LEU A 39 -30.19 3.11 -23.36
CA LEU A 39 -31.10 1.98 -23.49
C LEU A 39 -31.82 1.68 -22.18
N GLN A 40 -31.09 1.53 -21.08
CA GLN A 40 -31.67 1.01 -19.85
C GLN A 40 -32.48 2.03 -19.05
N LYS A 41 -32.01 3.28 -18.93
CA LYS A 41 -32.63 4.30 -18.07
C LYS A 41 -34.09 4.57 -18.43
N PRO A 42 -34.47 4.82 -19.69
CA PRO A 42 -35.86 5.06 -20.05
C PRO A 42 -36.77 3.86 -19.78
N ILE A 43 -36.25 2.62 -19.95
CA ILE A 43 -37.02 1.40 -19.70
C ILE A 43 -37.26 1.21 -18.20
N ILE A 44 -36.23 1.42 -17.36
CA ILE A 44 -36.37 1.33 -15.92
C ILE A 44 -37.44 2.32 -15.43
N GLU A 45 -37.38 3.58 -15.89
CA GLU A 45 -38.36 4.62 -15.54
C GLU A 45 -39.75 4.31 -16.07
N GLN A 46 -39.89 3.75 -17.29
CA GLN A 46 -41.14 3.33 -17.88
C GLN A 46 -41.90 2.29 -17.04
N PHE A 47 -41.14 1.36 -16.41
CA PHE A 47 -41.72 0.34 -15.52
C PHE A 47 -41.73 0.76 -14.05
N GLY A 48 -41.69 2.07 -13.75
CA GLY A 48 -41.79 2.62 -12.39
C GLY A 48 -40.57 2.32 -11.50
N GLY A 49 -39.46 1.95 -12.10
CA GLY A 49 -38.20 1.72 -11.39
C GLY A 49 -37.41 2.99 -11.14
N THR A 50 -36.61 2.98 -10.13
CA THR A 50 -35.64 4.04 -9.79
C THR A 50 -34.24 3.62 -10.22
N TRP A 51 -33.61 4.40 -11.09
CA TRP A 51 -32.19 4.30 -11.40
C TRP A 51 -31.37 4.79 -10.21
N ILE A 52 -30.66 3.91 -9.52
CA ILE A 52 -29.90 4.26 -8.32
C ILE A 52 -28.52 4.78 -8.70
N LYS A 53 -27.69 3.93 -9.33
CA LYS A 53 -26.33 4.31 -9.74
C LYS A 53 -25.74 3.35 -10.77
N GLU A 54 -24.69 3.82 -11.41
CA GLU A 54 -23.81 2.98 -12.24
C GLU A 54 -22.66 2.44 -11.37
N LEU A 55 -22.31 1.19 -11.56
CA LEU A 55 -21.22 0.47 -10.88
C LEU A 55 -20.27 -0.09 -11.94
N GLY A 56 -19.36 0.75 -12.41
CA GLY A 56 -18.51 0.41 -13.56
C GLY A 56 -19.33 0.30 -14.84
N ASP A 57 -19.41 -0.89 -15.42
CA ASP A 57 -20.22 -1.23 -16.60
C ASP A 57 -21.61 -1.75 -16.26
N GLY A 58 -21.91 -1.93 -14.98
CA GLY A 58 -23.19 -2.38 -14.47
C GLY A 58 -24.12 -1.25 -14.02
N VAL A 59 -25.40 -1.58 -13.88
CA VAL A 59 -26.44 -0.67 -13.39
C VAL A 59 -27.16 -1.29 -12.19
N LEU A 60 -27.39 -0.48 -11.17
CA LEU A 60 -28.24 -0.79 -10.02
C LEU A 60 -29.54 -0.02 -10.11
N ALA A 61 -30.67 -0.74 -10.10
CA ALA A 61 -32.00 -0.18 -10.08
C ALA A 61 -32.89 -0.87 -9.04
N SER A 62 -33.90 -0.16 -8.55
CA SER A 62 -34.89 -0.67 -7.61
C SER A 62 -36.30 -0.48 -8.15
N PHE A 63 -37.21 -1.41 -7.82
CA PHE A 63 -38.61 -1.42 -8.23
C PHE A 63 -39.49 -1.71 -7.02
N SER A 64 -40.69 -1.15 -7.03
CA SER A 64 -41.67 -1.39 -5.96
C SER A 64 -42.27 -2.80 -6.06
N THR A 65 -42.33 -3.39 -7.27
CA THR A 65 -42.84 -4.76 -7.48
C THR A 65 -41.87 -5.64 -8.26
N VAL A 66 -41.90 -6.92 -8.00
CA VAL A 66 -41.14 -7.94 -8.73
C VAL A 66 -41.52 -8.01 -10.21
N SER A 67 -42.82 -7.80 -10.51
CA SER A 67 -43.31 -7.86 -11.88
C SER A 67 -42.76 -6.73 -12.74
N ASP A 68 -42.67 -5.51 -12.20
CA ASP A 68 -42.10 -4.37 -12.92
C ASP A 68 -40.60 -4.57 -13.15
N ALA A 69 -39.89 -5.08 -12.16
CA ALA A 69 -38.48 -5.42 -12.29
C ALA A 69 -38.23 -6.48 -13.41
N LEU A 70 -39.05 -7.53 -13.47
CA LEU A 70 -38.92 -8.57 -14.51
C LEU A 70 -39.34 -8.06 -15.89
N ASN A 71 -40.40 -7.28 -16.00
CA ASN A 71 -40.82 -6.68 -17.25
C ASN A 71 -39.76 -5.69 -17.79
N ALA A 72 -39.18 -4.88 -16.93
CA ALA A 72 -38.09 -4.03 -17.30
C ALA A 72 -36.85 -4.82 -17.75
N ALA A 73 -36.47 -5.87 -17.01
CA ALA A 73 -35.34 -6.74 -17.35
C ALA A 73 -35.53 -7.45 -18.70
N ILE A 74 -36.73 -7.99 -18.95
CA ILE A 74 -37.08 -8.62 -20.23
C ILE A 74 -36.96 -7.60 -21.36
N LYS A 75 -37.56 -6.41 -21.20
CA LYS A 75 -37.53 -5.37 -22.22
C LYS A 75 -36.10 -4.85 -22.51
N ILE A 76 -35.31 -4.66 -21.46
CA ILE A 76 -33.90 -4.27 -21.58
C ILE A 76 -33.14 -5.35 -22.38
N GLN A 77 -33.31 -6.63 -22.03
CA GLN A 77 -32.57 -7.71 -22.66
C GLN A 77 -33.00 -7.91 -24.13
N GLU A 78 -34.29 -7.77 -24.45
CA GLU A 78 -34.81 -7.82 -25.83
C GLU A 78 -34.17 -6.70 -26.69
N GLN A 79 -34.13 -5.46 -26.17
CA GLN A 79 -33.57 -4.36 -26.92
C GLN A 79 -32.04 -4.47 -27.05
N ALA A 80 -31.34 -4.93 -26.02
CA ALA A 80 -29.90 -5.18 -26.07
C ALA A 80 -29.56 -6.27 -27.11
N ASN A 81 -30.33 -7.36 -27.15
CA ASN A 81 -30.18 -8.44 -28.13
C ASN A 81 -30.46 -7.96 -29.56
N ALA A 82 -31.41 -7.06 -29.76
CA ALA A 82 -31.74 -6.46 -31.05
C ALA A 82 -30.65 -5.48 -31.56
N ALA A 83 -30.11 -4.68 -30.68
CA ALA A 83 -29.09 -3.69 -31.00
C ALA A 83 -27.72 -4.32 -31.36
N LYS A 84 -27.40 -5.48 -30.81
CA LYS A 84 -26.15 -6.23 -31.04
C LYS A 84 -24.86 -5.48 -30.70
N ASP A 85 -24.97 -4.32 -30.09
CA ASP A 85 -23.79 -3.47 -29.74
C ASP A 85 -23.04 -4.05 -28.53
N PHE A 86 -23.78 -4.60 -27.57
CA PHE A 86 -23.25 -5.22 -26.35
C PHE A 86 -24.25 -6.27 -25.83
N GLN A 87 -23.80 -7.13 -24.94
CA GLN A 87 -24.63 -8.15 -24.31
C GLN A 87 -24.68 -7.92 -22.80
N LEU A 88 -25.85 -8.11 -22.20
CA LEU A 88 -26.07 -7.95 -20.77
C LEU A 88 -26.30 -9.30 -20.07
N SER A 89 -25.96 -9.35 -18.80
CA SER A 89 -26.47 -10.32 -17.83
C SER A 89 -27.21 -9.57 -16.73
N ILE A 90 -28.39 -10.07 -16.34
CA ILE A 90 -29.27 -9.39 -15.40
C ILE A 90 -29.57 -10.32 -14.23
N GLY A 91 -29.50 -9.79 -12.99
CA GLY A 91 -29.83 -10.48 -11.75
C GLY A 91 -30.85 -9.72 -10.92
N ILE A 92 -31.89 -10.42 -10.42
CA ILE A 92 -32.97 -9.82 -9.65
C ILE A 92 -33.21 -10.58 -8.34
N HIS A 93 -33.33 -9.80 -7.24
CA HIS A 93 -33.73 -10.31 -5.94
C HIS A 93 -34.69 -9.37 -5.23
N GLN A 94 -35.57 -9.89 -4.37
CA GLN A 94 -36.48 -9.09 -3.55
C GLN A 94 -36.11 -9.21 -2.08
N GLY A 95 -36.01 -8.07 -1.39
CA GLY A 95 -35.80 -8.05 0.04
C GLY A 95 -35.87 -6.64 0.63
N GLU A 96 -35.67 -6.54 1.93
CA GLU A 96 -35.64 -5.24 2.62
C GLU A 96 -34.39 -4.45 2.25
N ILE A 97 -34.59 -3.16 2.01
CA ILE A 97 -33.53 -2.18 1.78
C ILE A 97 -33.70 -0.96 2.67
N VAL A 98 -32.61 -0.28 2.91
CA VAL A 98 -32.55 1.02 3.54
C VAL A 98 -32.21 2.03 2.46
N MET A 99 -33.03 3.08 2.30
CA MET A 99 -32.73 4.21 1.43
C MET A 99 -32.13 5.34 2.25
N GLU A 100 -30.97 5.86 1.82
CA GLU A 100 -30.25 6.96 2.45
C GLU A 100 -29.54 7.78 1.37
N ASP A 101 -29.81 9.07 1.30
CA ASP A 101 -29.19 10.05 0.37
C ASP A 101 -29.19 9.63 -1.11
N GLY A 102 -30.27 8.95 -1.56
CA GLY A 102 -30.43 8.49 -2.95
C GLY A 102 -29.71 7.17 -3.27
N ASP A 103 -29.04 6.57 -2.31
CA ASP A 103 -28.43 5.23 -2.42
C ASP A 103 -29.29 4.18 -1.66
N ILE A 104 -29.03 2.90 -1.94
CA ILE A 104 -29.71 1.77 -1.28
C ILE A 104 -28.71 0.81 -0.66
N TYR A 105 -29.04 0.36 0.56
CA TYR A 105 -28.24 -0.57 1.34
C TYR A 105 -29.10 -1.74 1.82
N GLY A 106 -28.50 -2.88 2.04
CA GLY A 106 -29.16 -4.07 2.59
C GLY A 106 -28.67 -5.35 1.96
N ASP A 107 -29.00 -6.48 2.60
CA ASP A 107 -28.58 -7.80 2.15
C ASP A 107 -29.17 -8.15 0.77
N ALA A 108 -30.38 -7.66 0.48
CA ALA A 108 -31.03 -7.83 -0.81
C ALA A 108 -30.20 -7.29 -2.00
N VAL A 109 -29.47 -6.19 -1.82
CA VAL A 109 -28.59 -5.61 -2.83
C VAL A 109 -27.43 -6.56 -3.14
N ASN A 110 -26.82 -7.13 -2.10
CA ASN A 110 -25.72 -8.08 -2.22
C ASN A 110 -26.18 -9.38 -2.92
N VAL A 111 -27.36 -9.89 -2.56
CA VAL A 111 -27.90 -11.11 -3.17
C VAL A 111 -28.21 -10.90 -4.65
N ALA A 112 -28.83 -9.78 -5.03
CA ALA A 112 -29.11 -9.45 -6.43
C ALA A 112 -27.83 -9.38 -7.28
N SER A 113 -26.77 -8.73 -6.79
CA SER A 113 -25.46 -8.66 -7.44
C SER A 113 -24.84 -10.05 -7.64
N ARG A 114 -24.94 -10.93 -6.64
CA ARG A 114 -24.41 -12.30 -6.73
C ARG A 114 -25.19 -13.17 -7.70
N ILE A 115 -26.51 -13.02 -7.78
CA ILE A 115 -27.35 -13.71 -8.78
C ILE A 115 -26.93 -13.23 -10.18
N GLN A 116 -26.72 -11.93 -10.37
CA GLN A 116 -26.23 -11.38 -11.64
C GLN A 116 -24.88 -11.99 -12.04
N SER A 117 -23.96 -12.17 -11.10
CA SER A 117 -22.62 -12.73 -11.37
C SER A 117 -22.62 -14.20 -11.83
N LEU A 118 -23.72 -14.94 -11.63
CA LEU A 118 -23.93 -16.27 -12.22
C LEU A 118 -24.39 -16.20 -13.67
N GLY A 119 -24.78 -15.03 -14.14
CA GLY A 119 -25.34 -14.83 -15.47
C GLY A 119 -24.36 -15.08 -16.59
N VAL A 120 -24.88 -15.45 -17.73
CA VAL A 120 -24.15 -15.48 -19.01
C VAL A 120 -24.76 -14.42 -19.94
N PRO A 121 -24.04 -14.00 -21.02
CA PRO A 121 -24.60 -13.05 -21.97
C PRO A 121 -26.00 -13.43 -22.45
N GLY A 122 -26.94 -12.50 -22.35
CA GLY A 122 -28.33 -12.72 -22.78
C GLY A 122 -29.25 -13.35 -21.71
N SER A 123 -28.78 -13.56 -20.48
CA SER A 123 -29.55 -14.18 -19.40
C SER A 123 -30.19 -13.17 -18.44
N VAL A 124 -31.39 -13.52 -17.94
CA VAL A 124 -32.11 -12.86 -16.84
C VAL A 124 -32.30 -13.86 -15.72
N LEU A 125 -31.63 -13.69 -14.62
CA LEU A 125 -31.64 -14.59 -13.47
C LEU A 125 -32.33 -13.96 -12.27
N PHE A 126 -32.92 -14.78 -11.42
CA PHE A 126 -33.59 -14.30 -10.21
C PHE A 126 -33.73 -15.37 -9.13
N SER A 127 -33.95 -14.92 -7.90
CA SER A 127 -34.06 -15.78 -6.74
C SER A 127 -35.42 -16.47 -6.64
N LYS A 128 -35.51 -17.51 -5.81
CA LYS A 128 -36.77 -18.18 -5.44
C LYS A 128 -37.84 -17.20 -4.93
N LYS A 129 -37.49 -16.20 -4.12
CA LYS A 129 -38.42 -15.17 -3.64
C LYS A 129 -39.14 -14.47 -4.80
N VAL A 130 -38.38 -14.09 -5.83
CA VAL A 130 -38.91 -13.50 -7.05
C VAL A 130 -39.82 -14.51 -7.80
N LYS A 131 -39.38 -15.79 -7.87
CA LYS A 131 -40.22 -16.86 -8.50
C LYS A 131 -41.56 -17.05 -7.79
N ASP A 132 -41.56 -17.02 -6.46
CA ASP A 132 -42.78 -17.24 -5.67
C ASP A 132 -43.81 -16.11 -5.89
N GLU A 133 -43.36 -14.85 -6.08
CA GLU A 133 -44.22 -13.70 -6.40
C GLU A 133 -44.88 -13.77 -7.80
N ILE A 134 -44.24 -14.44 -8.76
CA ILE A 134 -44.70 -14.51 -10.13
C ILE A 134 -45.30 -15.88 -10.48
N ARG A 135 -45.54 -16.76 -9.51
CA ARG A 135 -45.99 -18.16 -9.75
C ARG A 135 -47.28 -18.26 -10.55
N ASN A 136 -48.18 -17.27 -10.47
CA ASN A 136 -49.48 -17.25 -11.14
C ASN A 136 -49.46 -16.40 -12.42
N LYS A 137 -48.30 -15.99 -12.94
CA LYS A 137 -48.13 -15.14 -14.12
C LYS A 137 -47.56 -15.97 -15.26
N ALA A 138 -48.45 -16.43 -16.17
CA ALA A 138 -48.08 -17.33 -17.26
C ALA A 138 -47.14 -16.70 -18.31
N GLU A 139 -47.08 -15.38 -18.37
CA GLU A 139 -46.20 -14.62 -19.27
C GLU A 139 -44.72 -14.85 -18.97
N PHE A 140 -44.35 -15.21 -17.73
CA PHE A 140 -42.98 -15.48 -17.36
C PHE A 140 -42.67 -16.99 -17.40
N GLN A 141 -42.15 -17.49 -18.52
CA GLN A 141 -41.60 -18.82 -18.59
C GLN A 141 -40.26 -18.89 -17.82
N THR A 142 -40.16 -19.84 -16.92
CA THR A 142 -38.99 -19.89 -16.01
C THR A 142 -38.46 -21.30 -15.87
N LEU A 143 -37.11 -21.42 -15.76
CA LEU A 143 -36.41 -22.67 -15.52
C LEU A 143 -35.58 -22.57 -14.24
N SER A 144 -35.66 -23.58 -13.34
CA SER A 144 -34.79 -23.65 -12.18
C SER A 144 -33.39 -24.09 -12.58
N LEU A 145 -32.41 -23.35 -12.11
CA LEU A 145 -30.97 -23.65 -12.27
C LEU A 145 -30.41 -24.43 -11.08
N GLY A 146 -31.25 -24.64 -10.04
CA GLY A 146 -30.88 -25.28 -8.79
C GLY A 146 -30.41 -24.34 -7.71
N SER A 147 -29.95 -24.89 -6.59
CA SER A 147 -29.51 -24.12 -5.44
C SER A 147 -28.03 -23.80 -5.52
N PHE A 148 -27.69 -22.60 -5.06
CA PHE A 148 -26.33 -22.04 -5.04
C PHE A 148 -26.01 -21.52 -3.65
N GLU A 149 -24.79 -21.80 -3.16
CA GLU A 149 -24.26 -21.25 -1.94
C GLU A 149 -23.56 -19.92 -2.27
N PHE A 150 -23.99 -18.84 -1.65
CA PHE A 150 -23.38 -17.53 -1.80
C PHE A 150 -22.61 -17.14 -0.53
N LYS A 151 -21.46 -16.49 -0.70
CA LYS A 151 -20.66 -16.00 0.42
C LYS A 151 -21.51 -15.04 1.29
N ASN A 152 -21.57 -15.25 2.60
CA ASN A 152 -22.35 -14.47 3.57
C ASN A 152 -23.89 -14.51 3.33
N VAL A 153 -24.42 -15.62 2.83
CA VAL A 153 -25.85 -15.94 2.82
C VAL A 153 -25.99 -17.25 3.57
N GLU A 154 -26.76 -17.25 4.66
CA GLU A 154 -26.82 -18.38 5.60
C GLU A 154 -27.37 -19.66 4.98
N GLU A 155 -28.34 -19.54 4.03
CA GLU A 155 -28.96 -20.67 3.37
C GLU A 155 -28.71 -20.65 1.86
N PRO A 156 -28.54 -21.85 1.23
CA PRO A 156 -28.46 -21.96 -0.23
C PRO A 156 -29.70 -21.38 -0.91
N LEU A 157 -29.51 -20.48 -1.86
CA LEU A 157 -30.60 -19.87 -2.63
C LEU A 157 -30.84 -20.58 -3.94
N GLU A 158 -32.09 -20.99 -4.18
CA GLU A 158 -32.49 -21.48 -5.49
C GLU A 158 -32.63 -20.32 -6.49
N VAL A 159 -31.97 -20.47 -7.64
CA VAL A 159 -31.93 -19.48 -8.72
C VAL A 159 -32.66 -19.97 -9.94
N PHE A 160 -33.40 -19.08 -10.56
CA PHE A 160 -34.22 -19.35 -11.76
C PHE A 160 -33.74 -18.44 -12.90
N ALA A 161 -34.01 -18.86 -14.14
CA ALA A 161 -33.81 -18.05 -15.34
C ALA A 161 -35.11 -17.82 -16.05
N ILE A 162 -35.27 -16.67 -16.72
CA ILE A 162 -36.29 -16.49 -17.76
C ILE A 162 -35.92 -17.42 -18.92
N SER A 163 -36.91 -18.22 -19.35
CA SER A 163 -36.78 -19.18 -20.46
C SER A 163 -37.72 -18.88 -21.64
N ASN A 164 -38.23 -17.64 -21.69
CA ASN A 164 -39.03 -17.17 -22.84
C ASN A 164 -38.19 -17.25 -24.13
N PRO A 165 -38.79 -17.43 -25.32
CA PRO A 165 -38.05 -17.43 -26.58
C PRO A 165 -37.18 -16.18 -26.76
N GLY A 166 -35.92 -16.36 -27.14
CA GLY A 166 -34.95 -15.25 -27.31
C GLY A 166 -34.06 -14.98 -26.10
N PHE A 167 -34.25 -15.66 -24.97
CA PHE A 167 -33.42 -15.52 -23.77
C PHE A 167 -32.44 -16.68 -23.61
N THR A 168 -31.24 -16.37 -23.11
CA THR A 168 -30.24 -17.39 -22.84
C THR A 168 -30.44 -17.98 -21.45
N VAL A 169 -30.68 -19.32 -21.39
CA VAL A 169 -30.71 -20.06 -20.13
C VAL A 169 -29.32 -20.65 -19.88
N PRO A 170 -28.61 -20.24 -18.84
CA PRO A 170 -27.27 -20.76 -18.56
C PRO A 170 -27.26 -22.26 -18.27
N LYS A 171 -26.30 -23.00 -18.84
CA LYS A 171 -26.02 -24.35 -18.38
C LYS A 171 -25.14 -24.27 -17.12
N ARG A 172 -25.37 -25.21 -16.19
CA ARG A 172 -24.64 -25.19 -14.89
C ARG A 172 -23.12 -25.17 -15.02
N GLU A 173 -22.58 -25.71 -16.10
CA GLU A 173 -21.14 -25.72 -16.42
C GLU A 173 -20.61 -24.36 -16.87
N GLN A 174 -21.49 -23.46 -17.32
CA GLN A 174 -21.13 -22.11 -17.81
C GLN A 174 -21.22 -21.05 -16.72
N MET A 175 -21.78 -21.38 -15.56
CA MET A 175 -21.98 -20.44 -14.47
C MET A 175 -20.68 -20.28 -13.68
N LYS A 176 -20.01 -19.15 -13.84
CA LYS A 176 -18.76 -18.82 -13.13
C LYS A 176 -19.07 -18.51 -11.66
N GLY A 177 -18.84 -19.49 -10.80
CA GLY A 177 -18.91 -19.36 -9.35
C GLY A 177 -18.27 -20.58 -8.71
N LYS A 178 -17.70 -20.48 -7.52
CA LYS A 178 -17.14 -21.62 -6.78
C LYS A 178 -18.29 -22.55 -6.39
N LEU A 179 -18.58 -23.53 -7.22
CA LEU A 179 -19.56 -24.58 -6.98
C LEU A 179 -18.87 -25.81 -6.39
N ASN A 180 -19.20 -26.16 -5.15
CA ASN A 180 -18.97 -27.51 -4.65
C ASN A 180 -20.02 -28.43 -5.25
N THR A 181 -19.59 -29.23 -6.22
CA THR A 181 -20.48 -30.23 -6.86
C THR A 181 -20.54 -31.52 -6.05
N SER A 182 -21.69 -31.86 -5.50
CA SER A 182 -22.01 -33.23 -5.10
C SER A 182 -23.24 -33.71 -5.86
N ALA A 183 -23.01 -34.46 -6.94
CA ALA A 183 -24.03 -35.16 -7.67
C ALA A 183 -24.23 -36.56 -7.07
N LYS A 184 -25.40 -36.84 -6.47
CA LYS A 184 -25.80 -38.17 -6.00
C LYS A 184 -26.60 -38.92 -7.09
N LYS A 185 -26.00 -40.00 -7.63
CA LYS A 185 -26.77 -41.08 -8.29
C LYS A 185 -27.22 -42.09 -7.25
N ARG A 186 -28.52 -42.41 -7.28
CA ARG A 186 -29.23 -43.24 -6.29
C ARG A 186 -29.18 -44.72 -6.68
N ASN A 187 -28.48 -45.57 -5.92
CA ASN A 187 -28.59 -47.03 -6.00
C ASN A 187 -29.06 -47.61 -4.66
N LYS A 188 -30.25 -48.29 -4.67
CA LYS A 188 -31.01 -48.77 -3.51
C LYS A 188 -30.44 -50.03 -2.80
N ARG A 189 -29.26 -50.52 -3.12
CA ARG A 189 -28.66 -51.73 -2.48
C ARG A 189 -27.53 -51.44 -1.49
N LEU A 190 -27.28 -50.18 -1.17
CA LEU A 190 -26.20 -49.72 -0.25
C LEU A 190 -26.71 -49.17 1.07
N LEU A 191 -28.02 -49.21 1.36
CA LEU A 191 -28.61 -48.54 2.53
C LEU A 191 -28.31 -49.23 3.88
N VAL A 192 -27.92 -50.50 3.91
CA VAL A 192 -27.58 -51.20 5.16
C VAL A 192 -26.09 -51.12 5.46
N ALA A 193 -25.22 -51.08 4.45
CA ALA A 193 -23.78 -50.81 4.66
C ALA A 193 -23.52 -49.32 4.91
N ALA A 194 -24.38 -48.41 4.41
CA ALA A 194 -24.25 -46.97 4.60
C ALA A 194 -24.65 -46.51 6.01
N SER A 195 -25.56 -47.20 6.69
CA SER A 195 -25.94 -46.87 8.06
C SER A 195 -24.82 -47.19 9.08
N VAL A 196 -24.10 -48.28 8.90
CA VAL A 196 -22.94 -48.63 9.74
C VAL A 196 -21.75 -47.74 9.35
N GLY A 197 -21.56 -47.44 8.05
CA GLY A 197 -20.55 -46.48 7.58
C GLY A 197 -20.84 -45.05 8.02
N LEU A 198 -22.12 -44.64 8.10
CA LEU A 198 -22.52 -43.29 8.54
C LEU A 198 -22.32 -43.12 10.04
N VAL A 199 -22.61 -44.15 10.86
CA VAL A 199 -22.33 -44.12 12.31
C VAL A 199 -20.81 -44.11 12.56
N LEU A 200 -20.01 -44.86 11.77
CA LEU A 200 -18.54 -44.80 11.82
C LEU A 200 -18.01 -43.45 11.28
N LEU A 201 -18.59 -42.90 10.24
CA LEU A 201 -18.20 -41.57 9.74
C LEU A 201 -18.68 -40.44 10.66
N LEU A 202 -19.82 -40.55 11.29
CA LEU A 202 -20.27 -39.62 12.34
C LEU A 202 -19.41 -39.74 13.61
N SER A 203 -19.03 -40.93 14.03
CA SER A 203 -18.12 -41.10 15.14
C SER A 203 -16.68 -40.63 14.78
N VAL A 204 -16.22 -40.88 13.55
CA VAL A 204 -14.97 -40.31 13.03
C VAL A 204 -15.06 -38.78 12.86
N PHE A 205 -16.22 -38.24 12.45
CA PHE A 205 -16.45 -36.78 12.31
C PHE A 205 -16.52 -36.09 13.69
N ILE A 206 -17.13 -36.75 14.67
CA ILE A 206 -17.18 -36.27 16.06
C ILE A 206 -15.78 -36.44 16.72
N LEU A 207 -15.11 -37.57 16.50
CA LEU A 207 -13.75 -37.82 16.95
C LEU A 207 -12.72 -37.00 16.19
N ARG A 208 -12.98 -36.61 14.91
CA ARG A 208 -12.12 -35.72 14.13
C ARG A 208 -12.03 -34.32 14.73
N LYS A 209 -13.12 -33.81 15.34
CA LYS A 209 -13.10 -32.54 16.12
C LYS A 209 -12.29 -32.66 17.41
N SER A 210 -12.16 -33.89 17.98
CA SER A 210 -11.37 -34.13 19.19
C SER A 210 -9.94 -34.60 18.89
N ILE A 211 -9.69 -35.28 17.73
CA ILE A 211 -8.39 -35.83 17.34
C ILE A 211 -7.62 -34.89 16.41
N PHE A 212 -8.34 -34.11 15.60
CA PHE A 212 -7.77 -33.01 14.82
C PHE A 212 -8.47 -31.73 15.27
N PRO A 213 -7.95 -31.04 16.30
CA PRO A 213 -8.37 -29.67 16.53
C PRO A 213 -8.19 -28.93 15.21
N SER A 214 -9.23 -28.21 14.77
CA SER A 214 -9.16 -27.32 13.62
C SER A 214 -7.81 -26.61 13.71
N ALA A 215 -6.94 -26.81 12.72
CA ALA A 215 -5.65 -26.13 12.74
C ALA A 215 -5.99 -24.65 12.87
N LYS A 216 -5.76 -24.09 14.06
CA LYS A 216 -5.87 -22.65 14.26
C LYS A 216 -5.06 -22.03 13.16
N ALA A 217 -5.67 -21.14 12.40
CA ALA A 217 -4.95 -20.42 11.36
C ALA A 217 -3.74 -19.75 12.04
N THR A 218 -2.55 -20.24 11.73
CA THR A 218 -1.31 -19.70 12.32
C THR A 218 -1.22 -18.23 11.93
N ILE A 219 -1.22 -17.35 12.91
CA ILE A 219 -1.09 -15.91 12.71
C ILE A 219 0.33 -15.65 12.19
N LYS A 220 0.43 -15.16 10.96
CA LYS A 220 1.70 -14.92 10.28
C LYS A 220 2.02 -13.43 10.14
N SER A 221 1.00 -12.56 10.28
CA SER A 221 1.17 -11.12 10.07
C SER A 221 0.33 -10.28 11.02
N LEU A 222 0.94 -9.19 11.51
CA LEU A 222 0.38 -8.23 12.46
C LEU A 222 0.46 -6.82 11.88
N ALA A 223 -0.68 -6.15 11.79
CA ALA A 223 -0.76 -4.71 11.55
C ALA A 223 -1.12 -3.99 12.87
N ILE A 224 -0.45 -2.88 13.16
CA ILE A 224 -0.71 -2.07 14.35
C ILE A 224 -1.15 -0.69 13.86
N LEU A 225 -2.37 -0.29 14.21
CA LEU A 225 -2.92 1.02 13.86
C LEU A 225 -2.47 2.11 14.84
N PRO A 226 -2.43 3.38 14.40
CA PRO A 226 -2.38 4.49 15.35
C PRO A 226 -3.55 4.38 16.32
N PHE A 227 -3.32 4.67 17.61
CA PHE A 227 -4.38 4.58 18.60
C PHE A 227 -5.30 5.80 18.51
N ASP A 228 -6.59 5.57 18.69
CA ASP A 228 -7.60 6.64 18.65
C ASP A 228 -7.50 7.51 19.91
N ASN A 229 -7.32 8.82 19.72
CA ASN A 229 -7.40 9.82 20.77
C ASN A 229 -8.82 10.36 20.85
N THR A 230 -9.68 9.67 21.60
CA THR A 230 -11.13 9.93 21.65
C THR A 230 -11.47 11.36 22.09
N GLY A 231 -10.65 11.97 22.95
CA GLY A 231 -10.85 13.35 23.43
C GLY A 231 -10.24 14.42 22.54
N LYS A 232 -9.51 14.06 21.46
CA LYS A 232 -8.71 14.98 20.65
C LYS A 232 -7.79 15.88 21.49
N ASP A 233 -7.33 15.37 22.63
CA ASP A 233 -6.44 16.09 23.54
C ASP A 233 -5.05 16.18 22.92
N SER A 234 -4.65 17.38 22.52
CA SER A 234 -3.35 17.62 21.91
C SER A 234 -2.18 17.28 22.84
N ALA A 235 -2.39 17.30 24.15
CA ALA A 235 -1.37 16.96 25.12
C ALA A 235 -0.94 15.48 25.10
N ILE A 236 -1.78 14.59 24.52
CA ILE A 236 -1.53 13.14 24.45
C ILE A 236 -1.46 12.59 23.03
N SER A 237 -1.58 13.45 22.01
CA SER A 237 -1.50 13.02 20.60
C SER A 237 -0.21 12.25 20.31
N TYR A 238 0.91 12.62 20.94
CA TYR A 238 2.18 11.92 20.81
C TYR A 238 2.15 10.49 21.34
N LEU A 239 1.26 10.17 22.28
CA LEU A 239 1.07 8.79 22.80
C LEU A 239 0.27 7.93 21.83
N SER A 240 -0.70 8.53 21.15
CA SER A 240 -1.54 7.84 20.15
C SER A 240 -0.73 7.28 19.00
N ASP A 241 0.36 7.94 18.64
CA ASP A 241 1.29 7.51 17.61
C ASP A 241 2.50 6.77 18.18
N GLY A 242 3.08 7.28 19.27
CA GLY A 242 4.35 6.80 19.82
C GLY A 242 4.26 5.39 20.42
N ILE A 243 3.17 5.07 21.13
CA ILE A 243 2.99 3.72 21.70
C ILE A 243 2.86 2.66 20.60
N PRO A 244 1.97 2.79 19.60
CA PRO A 244 1.89 1.83 18.49
C PRO A 244 3.20 1.72 17.71
N GLU A 245 3.90 2.81 17.47
CA GLU A 245 5.20 2.78 16.79
C GLU A 245 6.23 1.95 17.56
N ASN A 246 6.33 2.16 18.88
CA ASN A 246 7.23 1.36 19.68
C ASN A 246 6.83 -0.11 19.75
N LEU A 247 5.54 -0.42 19.73
CA LEU A 247 5.05 -1.80 19.60
C LEU A 247 5.46 -2.41 18.26
N ILE A 248 5.35 -1.67 17.15
CA ILE A 248 5.86 -2.10 15.84
C ILE A 248 7.35 -2.43 15.95
N ASN A 249 8.16 -1.52 16.48
CA ASN A 249 9.61 -1.69 16.64
C ASN A 249 9.99 -2.87 17.57
N ARG A 250 9.13 -3.24 18.49
CA ARG A 250 9.36 -4.38 19.40
C ARG A 250 8.97 -5.70 18.75
N PHE A 251 7.80 -5.76 18.10
CA PHE A 251 7.35 -6.95 17.41
C PHE A 251 8.16 -7.24 16.15
N SER A 252 8.70 -6.21 15.46
CA SER A 252 9.55 -6.39 14.28
C SER A 252 10.84 -7.16 14.56
N LYS A 253 11.34 -7.10 15.82
CA LYS A 253 12.50 -7.85 16.27
C LYS A 253 12.21 -9.32 16.57
N MET A 254 10.94 -9.73 16.59
CA MET A 254 10.54 -11.10 16.88
C MET A 254 10.53 -11.94 15.60
N SER A 255 11.06 -13.15 15.67
CA SER A 255 10.98 -14.10 14.58
C SER A 255 9.62 -14.81 14.56
N GLY A 256 9.16 -15.21 13.38
CA GLY A 256 7.94 -16.00 13.19
C GLY A 256 6.66 -15.19 12.94
N ILE A 257 6.70 -13.88 13.06
CA ILE A 257 5.59 -13.00 12.68
C ILE A 257 6.10 -11.87 11.80
N LYS A 258 5.38 -11.60 10.71
CA LYS A 258 5.59 -10.43 9.87
C LYS A 258 4.88 -9.24 10.52
N VAL A 259 5.58 -8.15 10.74
CA VAL A 259 5.00 -6.91 11.27
C VAL A 259 5.04 -5.85 10.17
N PHE A 260 3.88 -5.27 9.88
CA PHE A 260 3.81 -4.19 8.89
C PHE A 260 4.46 -2.93 9.44
N ALA A 261 5.23 -2.25 8.59
CA ALA A 261 5.88 -1.01 8.94
C ALA A 261 4.86 0.08 9.31
N ARG A 262 5.29 1.07 10.09
CA ARG A 262 4.47 2.21 10.52
C ARG A 262 3.74 2.87 9.34
N ALA A 263 4.47 3.18 8.26
CA ALA A 263 3.88 3.85 7.09
C ALA A 263 2.74 3.04 6.46
N ALA A 264 2.81 1.70 6.49
CA ALA A 264 1.75 0.83 5.97
C ALA A 264 0.41 0.94 6.71
N THR A 265 0.39 1.50 7.92
CA THR A 265 -0.83 1.61 8.74
C THR A 265 -1.18 3.05 9.10
N PHE A 266 -0.19 3.93 9.28
CA PHE A 266 -0.39 5.31 9.69
C PHE A 266 -0.72 6.25 8.53
N ASP A 267 -0.06 6.04 7.37
CA ASP A 267 -0.19 6.93 6.21
C ASP A 267 -1.40 6.57 5.31
N LEU A 268 -2.16 5.52 5.69
CA LEU A 268 -3.39 5.18 5.01
C LEU A 268 -4.48 6.24 5.24
N PRO A 269 -5.31 6.54 4.24
CA PRO A 269 -6.50 7.35 4.44
C PRO A 269 -7.47 6.66 5.42
N ASP A 270 -8.24 7.43 6.18
CA ASP A 270 -9.11 6.90 7.24
C ASP A 270 -10.10 5.83 6.74
N SER A 271 -10.55 5.94 5.50
CA SER A 271 -11.40 4.92 4.87
C SER A 271 -10.71 3.55 4.73
N ALA A 272 -9.39 3.53 4.57
CA ALA A 272 -8.58 2.33 4.42
C ALA A 272 -8.05 1.79 5.77
N LYS A 273 -8.15 2.55 6.86
CA LYS A 273 -7.80 2.11 8.23
C LYS A 273 -8.85 1.18 8.85
N LYS A 274 -9.98 0.95 8.20
CA LYS A 274 -10.96 -0.04 8.64
C LYS A 274 -10.35 -1.46 8.57
N ILE A 275 -10.56 -2.27 9.58
CA ILE A 275 -9.96 -3.61 9.73
C ILE A 275 -10.17 -4.48 8.49
N GLU A 276 -11.38 -4.47 7.91
CA GLU A 276 -11.70 -5.17 6.67
C GLU A 276 -10.84 -4.69 5.48
N SER A 277 -10.58 -3.39 5.40
CA SER A 277 -9.73 -2.81 4.35
C SER A 277 -8.27 -3.22 4.52
N LEU A 278 -7.77 -3.31 5.74
CA LEU A 278 -6.40 -3.74 6.04
C LEU A 278 -6.15 -5.19 5.61
N HIS A 279 -7.11 -6.09 5.82
CA HIS A 279 -7.02 -7.46 5.28
C HIS A 279 -6.89 -7.45 3.74
N ARG A 280 -7.67 -6.61 3.07
CA ARG A 280 -7.67 -6.52 1.59
C ARG A 280 -6.41 -5.86 1.03
N VAL A 281 -5.95 -4.77 1.66
CA VAL A 281 -4.84 -3.92 1.17
C VAL A 281 -3.48 -4.48 1.57
N LEU A 282 -3.35 -4.89 2.84
CA LEU A 282 -2.09 -5.36 3.42
C LEU A 282 -1.97 -6.88 3.48
N ASN A 283 -3.08 -7.61 3.33
CA ASN A 283 -3.17 -9.05 3.62
C ASN A 283 -2.73 -9.36 5.06
N ALA A 284 -3.13 -8.49 6.01
CA ALA A 284 -2.88 -8.70 7.43
C ALA A 284 -3.78 -9.81 7.96
N ASP A 285 -3.22 -10.71 8.79
CA ASP A 285 -4.00 -11.74 9.47
C ASP A 285 -4.71 -11.15 10.70
N VAL A 286 -3.98 -10.32 11.47
CA VAL A 286 -4.52 -9.67 12.67
C VAL A 286 -4.16 -8.20 12.72
N VAL A 287 -5.02 -7.43 13.38
CA VAL A 287 -4.86 -5.99 13.59
C VAL A 287 -4.91 -5.68 15.08
N LEU A 288 -3.89 -4.99 15.59
CA LEU A 288 -3.91 -4.37 16.91
C LEU A 288 -4.41 -2.95 16.79
N THR A 289 -5.46 -2.64 17.51
CA THR A 289 -6.04 -1.29 17.62
C THR A 289 -6.10 -0.88 19.09
N GLY A 290 -6.16 0.43 19.33
CA GLY A 290 -6.26 0.96 20.70
C GLY A 290 -7.03 2.26 20.76
N ARG A 291 -7.62 2.52 21.92
CA ARG A 291 -8.33 3.76 22.19
C ARG A 291 -7.81 4.38 23.48
N LEU A 292 -7.27 5.59 23.35
CA LEU A 292 -6.74 6.37 24.46
C LEU A 292 -7.79 7.39 24.91
N SER A 293 -8.11 7.40 26.19
CA SER A 293 -9.06 8.33 26.80
C SER A 293 -8.52 8.87 28.11
N LYS A 294 -8.91 10.11 28.47
CA LYS A 294 -8.56 10.71 29.75
C LYS A 294 -9.43 10.12 30.84
N SER A 295 -8.81 9.77 31.99
CA SER A 295 -9.50 9.33 33.19
C SER A 295 -9.31 10.35 34.33
N SER A 296 -9.96 10.14 35.48
CA SER A 296 -9.83 11.03 36.64
C SER A 296 -8.42 11.02 37.25
N THR A 297 -7.68 9.93 37.07
CA THR A 297 -6.34 9.71 37.67
C THR A 297 -5.20 9.74 36.65
N GLY A 298 -5.51 9.93 35.33
CA GLY A 298 -4.54 9.88 34.26
C GLY A 298 -5.19 9.56 32.92
N TYR A 299 -4.82 8.44 32.32
CA TYR A 299 -5.34 7.99 31.03
C TYR A 299 -5.70 6.51 31.08
N THR A 300 -6.66 6.12 30.26
CA THR A 300 -7.01 4.71 30.06
C THR A 300 -6.75 4.35 28.61
N LEU A 301 -6.01 3.28 28.38
CA LEU A 301 -5.78 2.70 27.05
C LEU A 301 -6.50 1.36 26.93
N ASN A 302 -7.49 1.27 26.08
CA ASN A 302 -8.16 0.03 25.70
C ASN A 302 -7.54 -0.50 24.41
N CYS A 303 -6.98 -1.70 24.45
CA CYS A 303 -6.38 -2.36 23.29
C CYS A 303 -7.17 -3.60 22.89
N GLU A 304 -7.28 -3.85 21.60
CA GLU A 304 -7.94 -5.02 21.03
C GLU A 304 -7.08 -5.61 19.89
N LEU A 305 -6.93 -6.94 19.91
CA LEU A 305 -6.37 -7.70 18.78
C LEU A 305 -7.53 -8.35 18.06
N VAL A 306 -7.67 -8.06 16.76
CA VAL A 306 -8.82 -8.47 15.95
C VAL A 306 -8.33 -9.28 14.75
N ASP A 307 -9.00 -10.39 14.47
CA ASP A 307 -8.80 -11.15 13.22
C ASP A 307 -9.28 -10.30 12.03
N ALA A 308 -8.38 -10.00 11.12
CA ALA A 308 -8.67 -9.09 10.01
C ALA A 308 -9.63 -9.68 8.96
N SER A 309 -9.75 -11.02 8.92
CA SER A 309 -10.58 -11.72 7.93
C SER A 309 -12.06 -11.76 8.30
N ASN A 310 -12.36 -11.86 9.60
CA ASN A 310 -13.72 -12.05 10.11
C ASN A 310 -14.14 -11.05 11.18
N GLN A 311 -13.25 -10.13 11.58
CA GLN A 311 -13.44 -9.08 12.57
C GLN A 311 -13.73 -9.60 14.00
N ASN A 312 -13.42 -10.85 14.28
CA ASN A 312 -13.55 -11.39 15.63
C ASN A 312 -12.43 -10.87 16.53
N GLN A 313 -12.79 -10.42 17.72
CA GLN A 313 -11.83 -10.05 18.74
C GLN A 313 -11.16 -11.32 19.29
N LEU A 314 -9.82 -11.37 19.13
CA LEU A 314 -8.99 -12.47 19.64
C LEU A 314 -8.51 -12.21 21.07
N TRP A 315 -8.28 -10.94 21.39
CA TRP A 315 -7.81 -10.48 22.68
C TRP A 315 -8.24 -9.04 22.90
N GLY A 316 -8.45 -8.66 24.17
CA GLY A 316 -8.70 -7.29 24.58
C GLY A 316 -8.27 -7.08 26.02
N ASN A 317 -7.73 -5.89 26.31
CA ASN A 317 -7.34 -5.51 27.67
C ASN A 317 -7.42 -3.98 27.85
N SER A 318 -7.63 -3.57 29.09
CA SER A 318 -7.66 -2.16 29.49
C SER A 318 -6.51 -1.87 30.45
N PHE A 319 -5.78 -0.79 30.17
CA PHE A 319 -4.62 -0.36 30.96
C PHE A 319 -4.87 1.04 31.51
N GLU A 320 -4.74 1.21 32.82
CA GLU A 320 -4.71 2.54 33.41
C GLU A 320 -3.27 3.07 33.40
N LEU A 321 -3.12 4.33 33.03
CA LEU A 321 -1.85 4.98 32.82
C LEU A 321 -1.72 6.22 33.68
N THR A 322 -0.64 6.26 34.45
CA THR A 322 -0.08 7.53 34.91
C THR A 322 1.10 7.93 34.03
N ALA A 323 1.53 9.17 34.11
CA ALA A 323 2.70 9.63 33.33
C ALA A 323 3.95 8.76 33.56
N ASN A 324 4.06 8.10 34.72
CA ASN A 324 5.19 7.25 35.11
C ASN A 324 5.12 5.82 34.56
N ASP A 325 3.98 5.39 34.01
CA ASP A 325 3.75 3.99 33.65
C ASP A 325 3.88 3.67 32.18
N ILE A 326 4.05 4.70 31.32
CA ILE A 326 4.02 4.53 29.85
C ILE A 326 5.08 3.53 29.37
N ALA A 327 6.30 3.57 29.90
CA ALA A 327 7.36 2.64 29.53
C ALA A 327 7.06 1.18 29.96
N ARG A 328 6.34 0.98 31.07
CA ARG A 328 5.93 -0.34 31.56
C ARG A 328 4.72 -0.87 30.81
N LEU A 329 3.87 0.04 30.31
CA LEU A 329 2.69 -0.31 29.54
C LEU A 329 3.04 -1.14 28.31
N GLU A 330 4.02 -0.70 27.54
CA GLU A 330 4.44 -1.42 26.34
C GLU A 330 4.93 -2.82 26.66
N ASP A 331 5.69 -3.00 27.76
CA ASP A 331 6.10 -4.31 28.23
C ASP A 331 4.89 -5.19 28.59
N SER A 332 3.88 -4.59 29.21
CA SER A 332 2.64 -5.30 29.60
C SER A 332 1.80 -5.67 28.37
N ILE A 333 1.68 -4.78 27.37
CA ILE A 333 0.97 -5.06 26.11
C ILE A 333 1.68 -6.19 25.38
N VAL A 334 3.00 -6.09 25.18
CA VAL A 334 3.79 -7.13 24.49
C VAL A 334 3.63 -8.47 25.20
N ALA A 335 3.82 -8.53 26.53
CA ALA A 335 3.70 -9.76 27.30
C ALA A 335 2.31 -10.41 27.14
N SER A 336 1.25 -9.60 27.15
CA SER A 336 -0.12 -10.10 27.03
C SER A 336 -0.50 -10.56 25.62
N LEU A 337 0.21 -10.09 24.58
CA LEU A 337 -0.02 -10.45 23.18
C LEU A 337 0.75 -11.69 22.72
N LEU A 338 1.77 -12.15 23.45
CA LEU A 338 2.57 -13.31 23.02
C LEU A 338 1.74 -14.58 22.81
N ASN A 339 0.87 -14.90 23.76
CA ASN A 339 0.02 -16.08 23.66
C ASN A 339 -1.04 -15.96 22.56
N PRO A 340 -1.82 -14.85 22.47
CA PRO A 340 -2.75 -14.65 21.37
C PRO A 340 -2.11 -14.69 19.99
N LEU A 341 -0.86 -14.20 19.85
CA LEU A 341 -0.11 -14.20 18.60
C LEU A 341 0.65 -15.52 18.35
N GLU A 342 0.57 -16.51 19.26
CA GLU A 342 1.28 -17.79 19.19
C GLU A 342 2.81 -17.64 19.04
N ILE A 343 3.37 -16.52 19.51
CA ILE A 343 4.80 -16.25 19.46
C ILE A 343 5.51 -17.02 20.58
N SER A 344 6.32 -17.99 20.20
CA SER A 344 7.18 -18.72 21.13
C SER A 344 8.41 -17.89 21.48
N LEU A 345 8.70 -17.77 22.77
CA LEU A 345 9.90 -17.12 23.29
C LEU A 345 11.15 -17.98 23.02
N THR A 346 11.64 -18.01 21.80
CA THR A 346 12.93 -18.63 21.50
C THR A 346 14.03 -17.59 21.57
N ASN A 347 15.02 -17.83 22.45
CA ASN A 347 16.27 -17.07 22.58
C ASN A 347 16.20 -15.63 23.12
N GLY A 348 16.04 -15.48 24.45
CA GLY A 348 16.73 -14.41 25.21
C GLY A 348 16.33 -12.95 25.01
N ASN A 349 15.49 -12.63 24.03
CA ASN A 349 15.24 -11.23 23.62
C ASN A 349 13.97 -10.61 24.19
N MET A 350 13.45 -11.14 25.30
CA MET A 350 12.13 -10.75 25.77
C MET A 350 12.15 -10.39 27.23
N ILE A 351 11.52 -9.28 27.52
CA ILE A 351 11.24 -8.76 28.87
C ILE A 351 12.42 -9.07 29.80
N ASN A 352 13.52 -8.36 29.60
CA ASN A 352 14.62 -8.42 30.56
C ASN A 352 14.12 -7.72 31.84
N PRO A 353 13.82 -8.45 32.92
CA PRO A 353 13.37 -7.84 34.17
C PRO A 353 14.43 -6.93 34.78
N ASN A 354 15.69 -7.04 34.34
CA ASN A 354 16.80 -6.19 34.69
C ASN A 354 17.01 -5.00 33.74
N LYS A 355 16.09 -4.75 32.76
CA LYS A 355 16.16 -3.57 31.92
C LYS A 355 16.15 -2.34 32.84
N LYS A 356 17.21 -1.52 32.74
CA LYS A 356 17.35 -0.26 33.49
C LYS A 356 16.01 0.46 33.49
N LYS A 357 15.53 0.89 34.64
CA LYS A 357 14.32 1.74 34.74
C LYS A 357 14.53 2.94 33.83
N ILE A 358 13.77 3.04 32.77
CA ILE A 358 13.75 4.22 31.91
C ILE A 358 13.15 5.35 32.72
N ASN A 359 13.81 6.51 32.72
CA ASN A 359 13.27 7.72 33.33
C ASN A 359 11.98 8.10 32.59
N PRO A 360 10.80 8.21 33.25
CA PRO A 360 9.54 8.48 32.60
C PRO A 360 9.51 9.81 31.82
N ASP A 361 10.15 10.86 32.37
CA ASP A 361 10.21 12.17 31.72
C ASP A 361 11.10 12.11 30.46
N ALA A 362 12.23 11.39 30.53
CA ALA A 362 13.08 11.15 29.37
C ALA A 362 12.31 10.41 28.26
N TYR A 363 11.52 9.43 28.65
CA TYR A 363 10.72 8.65 27.70
C TYR A 363 9.60 9.49 27.06
N ALA A 364 8.88 10.28 27.84
CA ALA A 364 7.83 11.16 27.35
C ALA A 364 8.40 12.20 26.33
N GLU A 365 9.55 12.81 26.66
CA GLU A 365 10.21 13.75 25.74
C GLU A 365 10.70 13.04 24.47
N TYR A 366 11.24 11.82 24.57
CA TYR A 366 11.62 11.03 23.41
C TYR A 366 10.42 10.75 22.47
N LEU A 367 9.24 10.36 23.02
CA LEU A 367 8.05 10.12 22.20
C LEU A 367 7.56 11.40 21.52
N LYS A 368 7.61 12.57 22.19
CA LYS A 368 7.30 13.87 21.57
C LYS A 368 8.25 14.17 20.41
N GLY A 369 9.54 13.92 20.61
CA GLY A 369 10.54 14.05 19.57
C GLY A 369 10.26 13.13 18.37
N ARG A 370 9.92 11.85 18.60
CA ARG A 370 9.56 10.89 17.57
C ARG A 370 8.33 11.35 16.77
N TYR A 371 7.29 11.79 17.46
CA TYR A 371 6.08 12.32 16.82
C TYR A 371 6.37 13.47 15.85
N LEU A 372 7.24 14.42 16.25
CA LEU A 372 7.65 15.56 15.44
C LEU A 372 8.62 15.20 14.30
N ALA A 373 9.45 14.16 14.49
CA ALA A 373 10.42 13.73 13.49
C ALA A 373 9.77 13.18 12.20
N TYR A 374 8.49 12.77 12.25
CA TYR A 374 7.72 12.41 11.06
C TYR A 374 7.18 13.64 10.30
N GLY A 375 7.30 14.84 10.86
CA GLY A 375 7.01 16.09 10.16
C GLY A 375 7.97 16.30 8.99
N SER A 376 7.48 16.93 7.91
CA SER A 376 8.24 17.09 6.67
C SER A 376 9.02 18.41 6.60
N THR A 377 9.02 19.21 7.66
CA THR A 377 9.60 20.55 7.65
C THR A 377 10.90 20.62 8.48
N PRO A 378 11.89 21.42 8.07
CA PRO A 378 13.10 21.65 8.87
C PRO A 378 12.80 22.17 10.29
N ALA A 379 11.72 22.95 10.45
CA ALA A 379 11.33 23.49 11.75
C ALA A 379 10.82 22.38 12.69
N GLU A 380 10.11 21.37 12.18
CA GLU A 380 9.67 20.21 12.95
C GLU A 380 10.84 19.33 13.34
N THR A 381 11.81 19.12 12.45
CA THR A 381 13.05 18.41 12.74
C THR A 381 13.82 19.05 13.88
N GLU A 382 13.99 20.37 13.89
CA GLU A 382 14.69 21.05 14.99
C GLU A 382 13.91 20.96 16.32
N LYS A 383 12.57 21.02 16.28
CA LYS A 383 11.74 20.78 17.47
C LYS A 383 11.91 19.35 17.98
N ALA A 384 11.91 18.35 17.07
CA ALA A 384 12.16 16.95 17.42
C ALA A 384 13.51 16.79 18.15
N ILE A 385 14.59 17.36 17.59
CA ILE A 385 15.92 17.35 18.20
C ILE A 385 15.93 18.03 19.58
N SER A 386 15.19 19.14 19.74
CA SER A 386 15.04 19.79 21.05
C SER A 386 14.43 18.85 22.09
N HIS A 387 13.40 18.09 21.72
CA HIS A 387 12.79 17.10 22.61
C HIS A 387 13.75 15.93 22.92
N PHE A 388 14.52 15.44 21.95
CA PHE A 388 15.54 14.40 22.20
C PHE A 388 16.64 14.91 23.15
N ARG A 389 17.07 16.17 23.03
CA ARG A 389 18.02 16.80 23.97
C ARG A 389 17.43 16.91 25.39
N LYS A 390 16.13 17.23 25.52
CA LYS A 390 15.45 17.21 26.81
C LYS A 390 15.41 15.80 27.40
N ALA A 391 15.12 14.78 26.58
CA ALA A 391 15.16 13.39 27.04
C ALA A 391 16.53 13.04 27.61
N ILE A 392 17.63 13.45 26.95
CA ILE A 392 19.00 13.26 27.43
C ILE A 392 19.27 14.06 28.73
N SER A 393 18.68 15.24 28.90
CA SER A 393 18.82 16.00 30.14
C SER A 393 18.17 15.33 31.35
N PHE A 394 17.08 14.58 31.16
CA PHE A 394 16.43 13.75 32.19
C PHE A 394 17.16 12.42 32.43
N ASP A 395 17.69 11.79 31.36
CA ASP A 395 18.49 10.58 31.45
C ASP A 395 19.70 10.64 30.47
N PRO A 396 20.88 11.03 30.95
CA PRO A 396 22.09 11.10 30.12
C PRO A 396 22.55 9.76 29.52
N LYS A 397 21.97 8.64 29.93
CA LYS A 397 22.26 7.30 29.41
C LYS A 397 21.17 6.77 28.48
N TYR A 398 20.25 7.64 28.04
CA TYR A 398 19.14 7.24 27.18
C TYR A 398 19.59 7.12 25.71
N ALA A 399 20.12 5.95 25.33
CA ALA A 399 20.76 5.67 24.04
C ALA A 399 19.85 5.95 22.83
N LEU A 400 18.52 5.68 22.93
CA LEU A 400 17.57 5.92 21.85
C LEU A 400 17.48 7.40 21.46
N ALA A 401 17.58 8.32 22.43
CA ALA A 401 17.55 9.75 22.14
C ALA A 401 18.80 10.20 21.38
N TYR A 402 19.97 9.66 21.72
CA TYR A 402 21.20 9.90 20.95
C TYR A 402 21.12 9.32 19.53
N ALA A 403 20.59 8.10 19.38
CA ALA A 403 20.39 7.49 18.06
C ALA A 403 19.41 8.31 17.20
N ALA A 404 18.36 8.85 17.79
CA ALA A 404 17.41 9.71 17.11
C ALA A 404 18.06 11.04 16.67
N ILE A 405 18.82 11.73 17.54
CA ILE A 405 19.57 12.94 17.15
C ILE A 405 20.54 12.61 16.00
N ALA A 406 21.26 11.50 16.10
CA ALA A 406 22.19 11.08 15.05
C ALA A 406 21.47 10.90 13.70
N ASN A 407 20.34 10.20 13.69
CA ASN A 407 19.54 9.99 12.47
C ASN A 407 19.08 11.33 11.87
N GLU A 408 18.51 12.22 12.69
CA GLU A 408 18.00 13.51 12.21
C GLU A 408 19.13 14.39 11.65
N LYS A 409 20.23 14.54 12.39
CA LYS A 409 21.36 15.39 11.97
C LYS A 409 22.10 14.85 10.74
N ILE A 410 22.35 13.54 10.68
CA ILE A 410 22.99 12.91 9.52
C ILE A 410 22.07 12.98 8.30
N THR A 411 20.78 12.69 8.47
CA THR A 411 19.78 12.80 7.40
C THR A 411 19.63 14.25 6.91
N GLN A 412 19.55 15.22 7.82
CA GLN A 412 19.52 16.63 7.49
C GLN A 412 20.77 17.05 6.68
N SER A 413 21.97 16.66 7.12
CA SER A 413 23.21 16.99 6.42
C SER A 413 23.29 16.34 5.03
N ILE A 414 22.79 15.09 4.88
CA ILE A 414 22.78 14.38 3.60
C ILE A 414 21.77 15.02 2.61
N PHE A 415 20.55 15.33 3.04
CA PHE A 415 19.48 15.73 2.13
C PHE A 415 19.26 17.24 2.00
N SER A 416 19.84 18.06 2.89
CA SER A 416 19.75 19.52 2.77
C SER A 416 20.73 20.12 1.75
N ASN A 417 21.58 19.32 1.13
CA ASN A 417 22.68 19.72 0.24
C ASN A 417 23.60 20.81 0.83
N ALA A 418 23.51 21.01 2.14
CA ALA A 418 24.18 22.12 2.79
C ALA A 418 25.57 21.75 3.33
N GLY A 419 26.06 20.53 3.07
CA GLY A 419 27.45 20.11 3.47
C GLY A 419 27.91 20.64 4.83
N ASN A 420 26.98 20.90 5.76
CA ASN A 420 27.26 21.57 7.02
C ASN A 420 28.03 20.61 7.92
N GLN A 421 29.36 20.83 7.97
CA GLN A 421 30.30 20.02 8.75
C GLN A 421 29.93 20.00 10.25
N GLU A 422 29.34 21.07 10.77
CA GLU A 422 28.93 21.17 12.16
C GLU A 422 27.76 20.23 12.46
N ILE A 423 26.72 20.24 11.60
CA ILE A 423 25.56 19.32 11.70
C ILE A 423 26.02 17.87 11.60
N MET A 424 26.93 17.57 10.68
CA MET A 424 27.48 16.23 10.50
C MET A 424 28.30 15.79 11.72
N ASN A 425 29.09 16.67 12.29
CA ASN A 425 29.90 16.37 13.49
C ASN A 425 29.01 16.09 14.71
N GLU A 426 27.95 16.88 14.91
CA GLU A 426 26.95 16.61 15.95
C GLU A 426 26.30 15.25 15.76
N GLY A 427 25.88 14.94 14.51
CA GLY A 427 25.31 13.63 14.17
C GLY A 427 26.25 12.47 14.49
N ARG A 428 27.53 12.58 14.12
CA ARG A 428 28.54 11.55 14.43
C ARG A 428 28.78 11.40 15.93
N THR A 429 28.90 12.49 16.66
CA THR A 429 29.10 12.45 18.13
C THR A 429 27.92 11.75 18.79
N SER A 430 26.70 12.05 18.36
CA SER A 430 25.49 11.40 18.87
C SER A 430 25.42 9.92 18.49
N LEU A 431 25.86 9.55 17.28
CA LEU A 431 25.92 8.16 16.81
C LEU A 431 26.89 7.32 17.68
N GLU A 432 28.09 7.84 17.95
CA GLU A 432 29.09 7.17 18.79
C GLU A 432 28.61 7.04 20.24
N ALA A 433 27.96 8.09 20.77
CA ALA A 433 27.37 8.04 22.11
C ALA A 433 26.28 6.97 22.19
N ALA A 434 25.36 6.91 21.23
CA ALA A 434 24.33 5.89 21.19
C ALA A 434 24.93 4.48 21.14
N LYS A 435 25.94 4.26 20.31
CA LYS A 435 26.62 2.97 20.12
C LYS A 435 27.37 2.52 21.37
N ALA A 436 27.99 3.45 22.09
CA ALA A 436 28.67 3.18 23.34
C ALA A 436 27.70 2.81 24.48
N LEU A 437 26.49 3.42 24.48
CA LEU A 437 25.47 3.20 25.50
C LEU A 437 24.68 1.92 25.29
N ASP A 438 24.27 1.64 24.05
CA ASP A 438 23.50 0.43 23.68
C ASP A 438 23.74 0.02 22.22
N PRO A 439 24.70 -0.88 21.94
CA PRO A 439 24.97 -1.35 20.58
C PRO A 439 23.92 -2.29 20.00
N SER A 440 22.82 -2.58 20.72
CA SER A 440 21.74 -3.43 20.24
C SER A 440 20.62 -2.66 19.52
N ILE A 441 20.75 -1.35 19.37
CA ILE A 441 19.79 -0.49 18.65
C ILE A 441 20.03 -0.56 17.13
N PRO A 442 19.09 -1.11 16.32
CA PRO A 442 19.28 -1.27 14.87
C PRO A 442 19.42 0.07 14.12
N GLU A 443 18.75 1.13 14.59
CA GLU A 443 18.78 2.47 14.01
C GLU A 443 20.20 3.05 13.97
N ILE A 444 21.07 2.68 14.91
CA ILE A 444 22.49 3.07 14.93
C ILE A 444 23.17 2.60 13.65
N TYR A 445 23.01 1.33 13.31
CA TYR A 445 23.67 0.75 12.14
C TYR A 445 23.01 1.17 10.83
N THR A 446 21.71 1.45 10.86
CA THR A 446 21.01 2.02 9.69
C THR A 446 21.53 3.42 9.39
N THR A 447 21.73 4.23 10.42
CA THR A 447 22.27 5.61 10.32
C THR A 447 23.76 5.59 9.95
N GLU A 448 24.53 4.69 10.54
CA GLU A 448 25.96 4.47 10.20
C GLU A 448 26.12 4.06 8.72
N GLY A 449 25.25 3.18 8.23
CA GLY A 449 25.23 2.78 6.81
C GLY A 449 24.98 3.96 5.88
N ALA A 450 24.02 4.81 6.22
CA ALA A 450 23.74 6.02 5.44
C ALA A 450 24.92 7.01 5.47
N LEU A 451 25.51 7.24 6.62
CA LEU A 451 26.70 8.08 6.78
C LEU A 451 27.86 7.59 5.90
N LYS A 452 28.16 6.29 5.97
CA LYS A 452 29.25 5.66 5.19
C LYS A 452 28.98 5.75 3.69
N PHE A 453 27.76 5.49 3.26
CA PHE A 453 27.40 5.49 1.85
C PHE A 453 27.42 6.90 1.25
N TYR A 454 26.64 7.82 1.82
CA TYR A 454 26.41 9.13 1.20
C TYR A 454 27.51 10.16 1.47
N TYR A 455 28.20 10.05 2.60
CA TYR A 455 29.17 11.08 3.03
C TYR A 455 30.62 10.60 3.03
N GLU A 456 30.87 9.37 3.49
CA GLU A 456 32.23 8.82 3.57
C GLU A 456 32.66 8.09 2.30
N HIS A 457 31.70 7.73 1.44
CA HIS A 457 31.87 6.89 0.26
C HIS A 457 32.50 5.53 0.58
N ASP A 458 32.34 5.06 1.82
CA ASP A 458 32.69 3.70 2.27
C ASP A 458 31.54 2.74 2.00
N TRP A 459 31.39 2.31 0.77
CA TRP A 459 30.29 1.47 0.34
C TRP A 459 30.31 0.09 0.97
N LYS A 460 31.52 -0.48 1.17
CA LYS A 460 31.70 -1.77 1.85
C LYS A 460 31.31 -1.70 3.33
N GLY A 461 31.73 -0.64 4.00
CA GLY A 461 31.35 -0.37 5.37
C GLY A 461 29.85 -0.13 5.53
N ALA A 462 29.22 0.57 4.56
CA ALA A 462 27.79 0.78 4.55
C ALA A 462 27.00 -0.56 4.48
N VAL A 463 27.39 -1.44 3.55
CA VAL A 463 26.80 -2.78 3.42
C VAL A 463 26.93 -3.58 4.72
N ASN A 464 28.09 -3.54 5.38
CA ASN A 464 28.30 -4.24 6.65
C ASN A 464 27.40 -3.67 7.76
N SER A 465 27.24 -2.35 7.82
CA SER A 465 26.38 -1.70 8.80
C SER A 465 24.90 -2.09 8.57
N TYR A 466 24.41 -2.10 7.32
CA TYR A 466 23.04 -2.55 7.04
C TYR A 466 22.80 -4.04 7.34
N LYS A 467 23.77 -4.92 7.07
CA LYS A 467 23.69 -6.33 7.47
C LYS A 467 23.50 -6.47 8.97
N LYS A 468 24.31 -5.74 9.75
CA LYS A 468 24.17 -5.73 11.21
C LYS A 468 22.84 -5.16 11.68
N ALA A 469 22.31 -4.15 11.01
CA ALA A 469 20.99 -3.63 11.31
C ALA A 469 19.90 -4.67 11.07
N LEU A 470 19.96 -5.44 9.98
CA LEU A 470 19.02 -6.54 9.68
C LEU A 470 19.11 -7.71 10.68
N ASP A 471 20.31 -8.04 11.15
CA ASP A 471 20.49 -9.07 12.19
C ASP A 471 19.78 -8.68 13.50
N LEU A 472 19.68 -7.37 13.78
CA LEU A 472 19.02 -6.82 14.96
C LEU A 472 17.52 -6.58 14.77
N ASP A 473 17.07 -6.27 13.54
CA ASP A 473 15.67 -6.00 13.21
C ASP A 473 15.31 -6.51 11.81
N PRO A 474 14.97 -7.81 11.67
CA PRO A 474 14.75 -8.46 10.38
C PRO A 474 13.44 -8.09 9.68
N ASN A 475 12.52 -7.39 10.34
CA ASN A 475 11.24 -6.96 9.76
C ASN A 475 11.14 -5.46 9.52
N ASN A 476 12.26 -4.74 9.49
CA ASN A 476 12.29 -3.31 9.29
C ASN A 476 12.44 -2.95 7.80
N ALA A 477 11.36 -2.50 7.17
CA ALA A 477 11.33 -2.12 5.76
C ALA A 477 12.37 -1.06 5.39
N ILE A 478 12.64 -0.09 6.28
CA ILE A 478 13.59 1.01 6.03
C ILE A 478 15.02 0.46 5.85
N ILE A 479 15.41 -0.56 6.61
CA ILE A 479 16.73 -1.18 6.48
C ILE A 479 16.84 -1.86 5.11
N TYR A 480 15.80 -2.60 4.68
CA TYR A 480 15.76 -3.25 3.37
C TYR A 480 15.83 -2.23 2.23
N ILE A 481 15.10 -1.11 2.33
CA ILE A 481 15.13 -0.01 1.36
C ILE A 481 16.57 0.53 1.22
N ARG A 482 17.18 0.93 2.31
CA ARG A 482 18.52 1.53 2.30
C ARG A 482 19.59 0.55 1.86
N TYR A 483 19.51 -0.69 2.29
CA TYR A 483 20.45 -1.74 1.93
C TYR A 483 20.36 -2.10 0.45
N SER A 484 19.16 -2.36 -0.06
CA SER A 484 18.96 -2.68 -1.48
C SER A 484 19.35 -1.52 -2.40
N ALA A 485 19.01 -0.27 -2.03
CA ALA A 485 19.45 0.91 -2.77
C ALA A 485 20.98 1.02 -2.81
N THR A 486 21.66 0.80 -1.67
CA THR A 486 23.12 0.81 -1.60
C THR A 486 23.73 -0.26 -2.51
N LEU A 487 23.27 -1.49 -2.45
CA LEU A 487 23.73 -2.59 -3.32
C LEU A 487 23.50 -2.27 -4.80
N ALA A 488 22.31 -1.80 -5.16
CA ALA A 488 21.99 -1.46 -6.55
C ALA A 488 22.88 -0.33 -7.08
N ASN A 489 23.11 0.69 -6.25
CA ASN A 489 23.95 1.84 -6.61
C ASN A 489 25.45 1.48 -6.79
N VAL A 490 25.91 0.37 -6.19
CA VAL A 490 27.27 -0.16 -6.43
C VAL A 490 27.30 -1.31 -7.44
N GLY A 491 26.22 -1.50 -8.22
CA GLY A 491 26.14 -2.49 -9.30
C GLY A 491 25.78 -3.91 -8.87
N GLN A 492 25.53 -4.17 -7.57
CA GLN A 492 25.15 -5.48 -7.02
C GLN A 492 23.64 -5.69 -7.12
N THR A 493 23.07 -5.50 -8.31
CA THR A 493 21.61 -5.52 -8.54
C THR A 493 20.98 -6.88 -8.27
N LYS A 494 21.69 -7.98 -8.52
CA LYS A 494 21.17 -9.35 -8.26
C LYS A 494 20.89 -9.57 -6.78
N GLU A 495 21.74 -9.05 -5.90
CA GLU A 495 21.57 -9.12 -4.44
C GLU A 495 20.55 -8.10 -3.93
N ALA A 496 20.43 -6.96 -4.60
CA ALA A 496 19.52 -5.89 -4.24
C ALA A 496 18.04 -6.24 -4.47
N LEU A 497 17.72 -6.96 -5.58
CA LEU A 497 16.35 -7.26 -5.98
C LEU A 497 15.53 -7.96 -4.89
N PRO A 498 15.96 -9.09 -4.29
CA PRO A 498 15.16 -9.76 -3.25
C PRO A 498 14.98 -8.90 -1.98
N LEU A 499 15.92 -8.01 -1.69
CA LEU A 499 15.80 -7.09 -0.56
C LEU A 499 14.78 -5.99 -0.85
N ALA A 500 14.73 -5.48 -2.09
CA ALA A 500 13.73 -4.50 -2.49
C ALA A 500 12.32 -5.11 -2.51
N ASP A 501 12.18 -6.36 -2.97
CA ASP A 501 10.92 -7.11 -2.89
C ASP A 501 10.47 -7.28 -1.43
N LYS A 502 11.42 -7.60 -0.51
CA LYS A 502 11.12 -7.74 0.91
C LYS A 502 10.68 -6.42 1.55
N ALA A 503 11.26 -5.29 1.13
CA ALA A 503 10.82 -3.97 1.58
C ALA A 503 9.35 -3.71 1.24
N VAL A 504 8.93 -4.02 0.00
CA VAL A 504 7.52 -3.86 -0.43
C VAL A 504 6.60 -4.90 0.24
N GLU A 505 7.09 -6.11 0.51
CA GLU A 505 6.32 -7.08 1.30
C GLU A 505 5.99 -6.54 2.69
N LEU A 506 6.97 -5.91 3.36
CA LEU A 506 6.81 -5.35 4.71
C LEU A 506 6.01 -4.03 4.72
N ASP A 507 6.13 -3.23 3.65
CA ASP A 507 5.49 -1.93 3.52
C ASP A 507 4.99 -1.70 2.08
N PRO A 508 3.83 -2.30 1.72
CA PRO A 508 3.36 -2.35 0.33
C PRO A 508 2.72 -1.06 -0.18
N VAL A 509 2.44 -0.10 0.71
CA VAL A 509 1.79 1.17 0.35
C VAL A 509 2.72 2.37 0.49
N SER A 510 3.95 2.17 0.92
CA SER A 510 4.94 3.22 1.10
C SER A 510 5.51 3.69 -0.23
N ILE A 511 5.53 5.02 -0.42
CA ILE A 511 6.28 5.66 -1.51
C ILE A 511 7.72 5.15 -1.54
N SER A 512 8.38 5.12 -0.38
CA SER A 512 9.79 4.76 -0.27
C SER A 512 10.07 3.32 -0.71
N SER A 513 9.22 2.37 -0.31
CA SER A 513 9.35 0.95 -0.70
C SER A 513 9.14 0.77 -2.21
N LEU A 514 8.05 1.32 -2.75
CA LEU A 514 7.70 1.21 -4.17
C LEU A 514 8.72 1.94 -5.07
N HIS A 515 9.10 3.16 -4.69
CA HIS A 515 10.10 3.94 -5.42
C HIS A 515 11.46 3.22 -5.42
N ASN A 516 11.87 2.64 -4.28
CA ASN A 516 13.11 1.88 -4.19
C ASN A 516 13.06 0.60 -5.04
N LEU A 517 11.94 -0.14 -5.03
CA LEU A 517 11.74 -1.30 -5.91
C LEU A 517 11.88 -0.91 -7.39
N GLY A 518 11.22 0.20 -7.77
CA GLY A 518 11.37 0.76 -9.12
C GLY A 518 12.81 1.12 -9.45
N TRP A 519 13.53 1.76 -8.54
CA TRP A 519 14.92 2.16 -8.71
C TRP A 519 15.86 0.96 -8.87
N VAL A 520 15.74 -0.05 -8.01
CA VAL A 520 16.54 -1.28 -8.08
C VAL A 520 16.28 -2.04 -9.39
N ASN A 521 15.01 -2.15 -9.82
CA ASN A 521 14.66 -2.76 -11.11
C ASN A 521 15.20 -1.95 -12.30
N LEU A 522 15.18 -0.62 -12.24
CA LEU A 522 15.74 0.26 -13.28
C LEU A 522 17.24 -0.01 -13.46
N LEU A 523 18.00 -0.04 -12.36
CA LEU A 523 19.44 -0.32 -12.39
C LEU A 523 19.76 -1.76 -12.79
N ALA A 524 18.86 -2.70 -12.52
CA ALA A 524 18.97 -4.09 -12.95
C ALA A 524 18.61 -4.31 -14.44
N GLY A 525 18.13 -3.28 -15.15
CA GLY A 525 17.68 -3.38 -16.55
C GLY A 525 16.26 -3.95 -16.72
N ASN A 526 15.53 -4.16 -15.64
CA ASN A 526 14.15 -4.65 -15.64
C ASN A 526 13.16 -3.49 -15.86
N TYR A 527 13.27 -2.78 -16.97
CA TYR A 527 12.62 -1.49 -17.20
C TYR A 527 11.10 -1.50 -17.05
N GLN A 528 10.42 -2.55 -17.52
CA GLN A 528 8.96 -2.61 -17.36
C GLN A 528 8.57 -2.76 -15.90
N LYS A 529 9.23 -3.66 -15.12
CA LYS A 529 8.98 -3.80 -13.67
C LYS A 529 9.27 -2.51 -12.90
N ALA A 530 10.28 -1.76 -13.34
CA ALA A 530 10.59 -0.45 -12.76
C ALA A 530 9.44 0.53 -12.98
N ILE A 531 8.91 0.61 -14.21
CA ILE A 531 7.77 1.46 -14.55
C ILE A 531 6.55 1.07 -13.71
N ASP A 532 6.21 -0.23 -13.65
CA ASP A 532 5.06 -0.73 -12.88
C ASP A 532 5.15 -0.35 -11.38
N ALA A 533 6.34 -0.44 -10.79
CA ALA A 533 6.57 -0.04 -9.40
C ALA A 533 6.43 1.48 -9.19
N PHE A 534 6.97 2.29 -10.11
CA PHE A 534 6.80 3.75 -10.05
C PHE A 534 5.35 4.17 -10.29
N GLU A 535 4.64 3.52 -11.24
CA GLU A 535 3.23 3.75 -11.51
C GLU A 535 2.39 3.51 -10.25
N LYS A 536 2.58 2.37 -9.59
CA LYS A 536 1.92 2.09 -8.31
C LYS A 536 2.24 3.15 -7.24
N SER A 537 3.47 3.67 -7.21
CA SER A 537 3.84 4.72 -6.26
C SER A 537 3.11 6.03 -6.52
N VAL A 538 2.89 6.42 -7.78
CA VAL A 538 2.16 7.66 -8.13
C VAL A 538 0.65 7.48 -8.10
N GLU A 539 0.12 6.26 -8.30
CA GLU A 539 -1.30 5.96 -8.06
C GLU A 539 -1.67 6.18 -6.59
N LEU A 540 -0.82 5.73 -5.66
CA LEU A 540 -1.01 5.94 -4.23
C LEU A 540 -0.72 7.38 -3.79
N HIS A 541 0.23 8.04 -4.45
CA HIS A 541 0.70 9.38 -4.11
C HIS A 541 0.85 10.25 -5.38
N PRO A 542 -0.27 10.78 -5.93
CA PRO A 542 -0.26 11.46 -7.23
C PRO A 542 0.60 12.72 -7.31
N THR A 543 1.01 13.30 -6.19
CA THR A 543 1.87 14.49 -6.14
C THR A 543 3.36 14.17 -6.03
N PHE A 544 3.73 12.89 -6.10
CA PHE A 544 5.12 12.46 -5.96
C PHE A 544 5.92 12.70 -7.25
N VAL A 545 6.57 13.84 -7.34
CA VAL A 545 7.33 14.31 -8.53
C VAL A 545 8.39 13.30 -8.99
N TRP A 546 9.16 12.70 -8.05
CA TRP A 546 10.19 11.72 -8.40
C TRP A 546 9.64 10.44 -9.02
N GLY A 547 8.43 10.04 -8.67
CA GLY A 547 7.76 8.89 -9.28
C GLY A 547 7.59 9.09 -10.78
N HIS A 548 7.07 10.23 -11.21
CA HIS A 548 6.93 10.59 -12.63
C HIS A 548 8.28 10.73 -13.35
N ILE A 549 9.28 11.39 -12.70
CA ILE A 549 10.63 11.51 -13.29
C ILE A 549 11.24 10.12 -13.54
N LYS A 550 11.12 9.21 -12.58
CA LYS A 550 11.69 7.86 -12.69
C LYS A 550 10.92 6.96 -13.65
N GLN A 551 9.60 7.11 -13.78
CA GLN A 551 8.85 6.49 -14.86
C GLN A 551 9.38 6.92 -16.24
N ALA A 552 9.61 8.23 -16.40
CA ALA A 552 10.19 8.74 -17.64
C ALA A 552 11.55 8.09 -17.97
N PHE A 553 12.42 7.84 -16.97
CA PHE A 553 13.66 7.10 -17.17
C PHE A 553 13.43 5.67 -17.69
N GLY A 554 12.45 4.97 -17.12
CA GLY A 554 12.07 3.63 -17.59
C GLY A 554 11.57 3.65 -19.03
N TYR A 555 10.71 4.61 -19.38
CA TYR A 555 10.20 4.77 -20.75
C TYR A 555 11.30 5.17 -21.74
N LEU A 556 12.26 6.03 -21.35
CA LEU A 556 13.43 6.37 -22.17
C LEU A 556 14.28 5.13 -22.46
N ALA A 557 14.53 4.30 -21.46
CA ALA A 557 15.29 3.06 -21.61
C ALA A 557 14.59 2.08 -22.58
N LEU A 558 13.25 2.07 -22.62
CA LEU A 558 12.44 1.31 -23.57
C LEU A 558 12.22 2.04 -24.91
N LYS A 559 12.82 3.22 -25.11
CA LYS A 559 12.65 4.07 -26.31
C LYS A 559 11.20 4.51 -26.57
N LYS A 560 10.37 4.56 -25.52
CA LYS A 560 8.98 5.03 -25.56
C LYS A 560 8.93 6.55 -25.30
N TYR A 561 9.44 7.34 -26.25
CA TYR A 561 9.70 8.77 -26.05
C TYR A 561 8.46 9.59 -25.74
N ASP A 562 7.32 9.31 -26.37
CA ASP A 562 6.06 10.03 -26.11
C ASP A 562 5.57 9.81 -24.67
N ARG A 563 5.67 8.58 -24.15
CA ARG A 563 5.34 8.27 -22.75
C ARG A 563 6.30 8.95 -21.78
N ALA A 564 7.58 8.97 -22.11
CA ALA A 564 8.57 9.68 -21.30
C ALA A 564 8.26 11.18 -21.22
N LEU A 565 7.87 11.82 -22.33
CA LEU A 565 7.46 13.22 -22.35
C LEU A 565 6.19 13.47 -21.54
N GLN A 566 5.19 12.59 -21.61
CA GLN A 566 3.96 12.69 -20.82
C GLN A 566 4.27 12.71 -19.32
N GLU A 567 5.08 11.76 -18.85
CA GLU A 567 5.45 11.69 -17.42
C GLU A 567 6.35 12.86 -17.00
N THR A 568 7.25 13.32 -17.88
CA THR A 568 8.08 14.50 -17.60
C THR A 568 7.24 15.78 -17.48
N ASN A 569 6.22 15.95 -18.34
CA ASN A 569 5.29 17.07 -18.27
C ASN A 569 4.46 17.04 -16.97
N LYS A 570 4.00 15.85 -16.54
CA LYS A 570 3.31 15.69 -15.25
C LYS A 570 4.21 16.09 -14.08
N ALA A 571 5.47 15.61 -14.08
CA ALA A 571 6.44 15.99 -13.06
C ALA A 571 6.67 17.51 -12.99
N GLU A 572 6.84 18.17 -14.14
CA GLU A 572 7.01 19.63 -14.21
C GLU A 572 5.78 20.37 -13.69
N ALA A 573 4.58 19.92 -14.04
CA ALA A 573 3.32 20.53 -13.62
C ALA A 573 3.07 20.44 -12.10
N LEU A 574 3.65 19.45 -11.43
CA LEU A 574 3.56 19.29 -9.97
C LEU A 574 4.47 20.26 -9.19
N LEU A 575 5.40 20.95 -9.85
CA LEU A 575 6.30 21.88 -9.18
C LEU A 575 5.60 23.21 -8.88
N LYS A 576 5.30 23.48 -7.61
CA LYS A 576 4.53 24.67 -7.16
C LYS A 576 5.08 25.99 -7.68
N ASP A 577 6.41 26.17 -7.66
CA ASP A 577 7.09 27.39 -8.12
C ASP A 577 7.77 27.19 -9.49
N GLY A 578 7.42 26.09 -10.19
CA GLY A 578 8.04 25.70 -11.45
C GLY A 578 9.55 25.42 -11.34
N TRP A 579 10.08 25.19 -10.11
CA TRP A 579 11.51 24.98 -9.90
C TRP A 579 11.84 23.63 -9.23
N GLY A 580 11.43 23.37 -8.00
CA GLY A 580 11.86 22.20 -7.22
C GLY A 580 13.37 22.31 -6.83
N SER A 581 14.04 21.16 -6.66
CA SER A 581 15.49 21.12 -6.41
C SER A 581 16.31 21.16 -7.71
N GLU A 582 17.61 21.52 -7.62
CA GLU A 582 18.51 21.53 -8.77
C GLU A 582 18.58 20.16 -9.45
N LEU A 583 18.56 19.06 -8.69
CA LEU A 583 18.58 17.70 -9.24
C LEU A 583 17.28 17.34 -9.99
N ILE A 584 16.14 17.82 -9.50
CA ILE A 584 14.87 17.71 -10.23
C ILE A 584 14.96 18.43 -11.57
N GLN A 585 15.44 19.67 -11.58
CA GLN A 585 15.61 20.44 -12.82
C GLN A 585 16.55 19.74 -13.80
N ALA A 586 17.71 19.28 -13.34
CA ALA A 586 18.64 18.54 -14.18
C ALA A 586 18.00 17.25 -14.76
N SER A 587 17.18 16.54 -13.97
CA SER A 587 16.48 15.34 -14.41
C SER A 587 15.41 15.64 -15.45
N LEU A 588 14.61 16.70 -15.27
CA LEU A 588 13.62 17.14 -16.26
C LEU A 588 14.27 17.53 -17.58
N ILE A 589 15.34 18.33 -17.52
CA ILE A 589 16.12 18.76 -18.70
C ILE A 589 16.63 17.53 -19.46
N GLY A 590 17.26 16.58 -18.74
CA GLY A 590 17.76 15.35 -19.34
C GLY A 590 16.67 14.51 -20.00
N ASN A 591 15.50 14.40 -19.37
CA ASN A 591 14.35 13.70 -19.93
C ASN A 591 13.84 14.36 -21.21
N TYR A 592 13.64 15.69 -21.21
CA TYR A 592 13.21 16.41 -22.42
C TYR A 592 14.23 16.25 -23.56
N GLN A 593 15.52 16.36 -23.28
CA GLN A 593 16.56 16.22 -24.27
C GLN A 593 16.62 14.81 -24.84
N ALA A 594 16.60 13.79 -23.99
CA ALA A 594 16.65 12.38 -24.40
C ALA A 594 15.39 11.95 -25.17
N ALA A 595 14.24 12.54 -24.87
CA ALA A 595 12.99 12.31 -25.59
C ALA A 595 12.85 13.18 -26.86
N GLY A 596 13.86 13.96 -27.23
CA GLY A 596 13.90 14.76 -28.47
C GLY A 596 13.31 16.16 -28.38
N ASN A 597 12.79 16.59 -27.24
CA ASN A 597 12.25 17.96 -27.04
C ASN A 597 13.38 18.96 -26.71
N LYS A 598 14.25 19.19 -27.68
CA LYS A 598 15.45 20.06 -27.53
C LYS A 598 15.07 21.50 -27.21
N VAL A 599 14.02 22.05 -27.81
CA VAL A 599 13.60 23.44 -27.59
C VAL A 599 13.26 23.68 -26.11
N LYS A 600 12.51 22.76 -25.51
CA LYS A 600 12.15 22.84 -24.08
C LYS A 600 13.39 22.64 -23.20
N ALA A 601 14.23 21.67 -23.53
CA ALA A 601 15.47 21.40 -22.80
C ALA A 601 16.40 22.63 -22.79
N ASP A 602 16.64 23.27 -23.96
CA ASP A 602 17.49 24.46 -24.07
C ASP A 602 16.93 25.66 -23.28
N SER A 603 15.62 25.86 -23.33
CA SER A 603 14.93 26.87 -22.51
C SER A 603 15.19 26.66 -21.00
N LEU A 604 15.03 25.42 -20.53
CA LEU A 604 15.26 25.08 -19.12
C LEU A 604 16.75 25.15 -18.73
N ILE A 605 17.67 24.78 -19.62
CA ILE A 605 19.12 24.95 -19.42
C ILE A 605 19.46 26.42 -19.19
N ASN A 606 18.94 27.32 -20.07
CA ASN A 606 19.20 28.77 -19.95
C ASN A 606 18.62 29.31 -18.64
N ARG A 607 17.42 28.88 -18.26
CA ARG A 607 16.80 29.25 -16.98
C ARG A 607 17.67 28.76 -15.79
N PHE A 608 18.16 27.52 -15.83
CA PHE A 608 19.02 26.97 -14.79
C PHE A 608 20.34 27.73 -14.65
N LEU A 609 21.01 28.01 -15.76
CA LEU A 609 22.27 28.78 -15.76
C LEU A 609 22.04 30.23 -15.30
N GLY A 610 20.91 30.83 -15.65
CA GLY A 610 20.48 32.14 -15.14
C GLY A 610 20.25 32.15 -13.63
N TYR A 611 19.70 31.08 -13.08
CA TYR A 611 19.60 30.87 -11.64
C TYR A 611 20.98 30.71 -10.99
N ALA A 612 21.82 29.82 -11.54
CA ALA A 612 23.16 29.52 -11.03
C ALA A 612 24.10 30.71 -11.06
N SER A 613 23.90 31.70 -11.95
CA SER A 613 24.69 32.94 -11.97
C SER A 613 24.38 33.92 -10.83
N LYS A 614 23.20 33.75 -10.21
CA LYS A 614 22.72 34.66 -9.14
C LYS A 614 22.66 34.00 -7.76
N ASN A 615 22.74 32.68 -7.71
CA ASN A 615 22.57 31.89 -6.50
C ASN A 615 23.69 30.85 -6.35
N THR A 616 23.99 30.48 -5.11
CA THR A 616 24.84 29.32 -4.84
C THR A 616 24.08 28.06 -5.16
N VAL A 617 24.56 27.26 -6.10
CA VAL A 617 24.00 25.94 -6.40
C VAL A 617 24.41 24.96 -5.30
N LYS A 618 23.43 24.37 -4.66
CA LYS A 618 23.63 23.47 -3.50
C LYS A 618 24.09 22.08 -3.91
N ASP A 619 23.65 21.61 -5.09
CA ASP A 619 24.06 20.31 -5.63
C ASP A 619 24.98 20.49 -6.86
N PRO A 620 26.32 20.40 -6.68
CA PRO A 620 27.26 20.57 -7.77
C PRO A 620 27.05 19.56 -8.91
N TYR A 621 26.54 18.36 -8.63
CA TYR A 621 26.28 17.35 -9.64
C TYR A 621 25.21 17.81 -10.66
N ALA A 622 24.22 18.59 -10.21
CA ALA A 622 23.23 19.16 -11.12
C ALA A 622 23.89 20.05 -12.21
N LEU A 623 24.88 20.87 -11.83
CA LEU A 623 25.64 21.67 -12.79
C LEU A 623 26.49 20.80 -13.72
N SER A 624 27.08 19.71 -13.23
CA SER A 624 27.77 18.76 -14.11
C SER A 624 26.81 18.22 -15.17
N CYS A 625 25.59 17.84 -14.78
CA CYS A 625 24.56 17.40 -15.75
C CYS A 625 24.28 18.48 -16.81
N ILE A 626 24.07 19.74 -16.39
CA ILE A 626 23.76 20.86 -17.30
C ILE A 626 24.89 21.09 -18.31
N TYR A 627 26.14 21.11 -17.85
CA TYR A 627 27.28 21.30 -18.78
C TYR A 627 27.47 20.08 -19.69
N ARG A 628 27.22 18.87 -19.22
CA ARG A 628 27.23 17.66 -20.04
C ARG A 628 26.13 17.72 -21.13
N PHE A 629 24.93 18.19 -20.80
CA PHE A 629 23.86 18.39 -21.78
C PHE A 629 24.20 19.42 -22.85
N LYS A 630 25.08 20.38 -22.52
CA LYS A 630 25.65 21.35 -23.45
C LYS A 630 26.89 20.85 -24.21
N HIS A 631 27.34 19.61 -23.96
CA HIS A 631 28.59 19.06 -24.47
C HIS A 631 29.86 19.85 -24.04
N ASP A 632 29.77 20.65 -22.96
CA ASP A 632 30.92 21.30 -22.31
C ASP A 632 31.52 20.35 -21.25
N TYR A 633 32.25 19.35 -21.76
CA TYR A 633 32.75 18.27 -20.90
C TYR A 633 33.85 18.72 -19.95
N VAL A 634 34.55 19.78 -20.24
CA VAL A 634 35.55 20.36 -19.33
C VAL A 634 34.87 20.89 -18.07
N LYS A 635 33.88 21.73 -18.23
CA LYS A 635 33.10 22.23 -17.08
C LYS A 635 32.30 21.14 -16.38
N ALA A 636 31.78 20.15 -17.12
CA ALA A 636 31.11 19.02 -16.49
C ALA A 636 32.05 18.28 -15.52
N LEU A 637 33.30 18.00 -15.91
CA LEU A 637 34.32 17.39 -15.05
C LEU A 637 34.72 18.26 -13.85
N GLU A 638 34.85 19.57 -14.05
CA GLU A 638 35.09 20.50 -12.95
C GLU A 638 34.03 20.42 -11.86
N TRP A 639 32.76 20.34 -12.27
CA TRP A 639 31.62 20.21 -11.35
C TRP A 639 31.52 18.82 -10.72
N GLU A 640 31.87 17.73 -11.44
CA GLU A 640 32.00 16.42 -10.82
C GLU A 640 33.09 16.40 -9.73
N GLN A 641 34.23 17.02 -9.99
CA GLN A 641 35.29 17.13 -9.01
C GLN A 641 34.84 17.93 -7.77
N LYS A 642 34.06 19.01 -7.95
CA LYS A 642 33.47 19.77 -6.84
C LYS A 642 32.46 18.92 -6.08
N THR A 643 31.69 18.07 -6.77
CA THR A 643 30.74 17.14 -6.16
C THR A 643 31.44 16.23 -5.14
N LEU A 644 32.61 15.71 -5.49
CA LEU A 644 33.44 14.90 -4.57
C LEU A 644 34.06 15.71 -3.46
N GLN A 645 34.66 16.86 -3.79
CA GLN A 645 35.34 17.72 -2.81
C GLN A 645 34.37 18.22 -1.71
N GLN A 646 33.14 18.54 -2.11
CA GLN A 646 32.10 19.01 -1.18
C GLN A 646 31.36 17.86 -0.51
N ARG A 647 31.72 16.60 -0.79
CA ARG A 647 31.05 15.40 -0.28
C ARG A 647 29.55 15.46 -0.52
N SER A 648 29.15 15.91 -1.73
CA SER A 648 27.73 15.97 -2.07
C SER A 648 27.11 14.58 -1.96
N PRO A 649 25.90 14.47 -1.38
CA PRO A 649 25.15 13.22 -1.33
C PRO A 649 24.86 12.63 -2.70
N SER A 650 24.88 13.45 -3.75
CA SER A 650 24.69 13.01 -5.15
C SER A 650 25.94 12.38 -5.76
N ALA A 651 27.07 12.33 -5.05
CA ALA A 651 28.34 11.81 -5.60
C ALA A 651 28.23 10.34 -6.09
N TYR A 652 27.43 9.50 -5.43
CA TYR A 652 27.24 8.11 -5.86
C TYR A 652 26.66 8.01 -7.28
N ILE A 653 25.92 9.04 -7.75
CA ILE A 653 25.31 9.07 -9.08
C ILE A 653 26.39 9.07 -10.18
N LEU A 654 27.60 9.57 -9.89
CA LEU A 654 28.73 9.55 -10.83
C LEU A 654 29.08 8.12 -11.26
N ALA A 655 28.92 7.14 -10.38
CA ALA A 655 29.22 5.74 -10.63
C ALA A 655 28.07 4.96 -11.31
N LEU A 656 26.89 5.57 -11.46
CA LEU A 656 25.74 4.90 -12.09
C LEU A 656 25.83 4.94 -13.61
N PRO A 657 25.31 3.91 -14.30
CA PRO A 657 25.15 3.94 -15.74
C PRO A 657 24.28 5.14 -16.16
N SER A 658 24.68 5.82 -17.23
CA SER A 658 23.84 6.90 -17.77
C SER A 658 22.52 6.36 -18.27
N ASN A 659 21.42 6.99 -17.82
CA ASN A 659 20.10 6.74 -18.38
C ASN A 659 19.86 7.54 -19.70
N TYR A 660 20.81 8.41 -20.07
CA TYR A 660 20.77 9.25 -21.25
C TYR A 660 21.80 8.78 -22.26
N THR A 661 21.40 8.57 -23.50
CA THR A 661 22.28 8.25 -24.61
C THR A 661 23.00 9.49 -25.14
N GLY A 662 24.14 9.31 -25.81
CA GLY A 662 24.86 10.40 -26.48
C GLY A 662 25.93 11.08 -25.64
N TYR A 663 26.29 10.49 -24.46
CA TYR A 663 27.35 10.98 -23.59
C TYR A 663 28.41 9.91 -23.28
N GLU A 664 28.48 8.86 -24.09
CA GLU A 664 29.36 7.71 -23.89
C GLU A 664 30.85 8.13 -23.86
N ASP A 665 31.23 9.11 -24.69
CA ASP A 665 32.60 9.64 -24.73
C ASP A 665 32.98 10.36 -23.43
N PHE A 666 32.02 11.09 -22.84
CA PHE A 666 32.22 11.73 -21.54
C PHE A 666 32.46 10.70 -20.44
N TYR A 667 31.62 9.66 -20.34
CA TYR A 667 31.77 8.63 -19.34
C TYR A 667 33.03 7.77 -19.50
N LYS A 668 33.52 7.62 -20.74
CA LYS A 668 34.79 6.94 -21.05
C LYS A 668 36.01 7.84 -20.92
N SER A 669 35.84 9.15 -20.73
CA SER A 669 36.94 10.08 -20.62
C SER A 669 37.86 9.75 -19.44
N GLU A 670 39.17 9.98 -19.61
CA GLU A 670 40.15 9.75 -18.54
C GLU A 670 39.83 10.55 -17.27
N GLY A 671 39.31 11.77 -17.42
CA GLY A 671 38.92 12.63 -16.31
C GLY A 671 37.81 11.99 -15.45
N HIS A 672 36.72 11.55 -16.08
CA HIS A 672 35.64 10.89 -15.38
C HIS A 672 36.08 9.57 -14.76
N GLN A 673 36.83 8.74 -15.48
CA GLN A 673 37.37 7.47 -14.97
C GLN A 673 38.31 7.66 -13.76
N LYS A 674 39.09 8.74 -13.76
CA LYS A 674 39.94 9.11 -12.61
C LYS A 674 39.10 9.43 -11.37
N LEU A 675 38.01 10.17 -11.53
CA LEU A 675 37.08 10.46 -10.42
C LEU A 675 36.45 9.17 -9.87
N LEU A 676 36.03 8.24 -10.74
CA LEU A 676 35.48 6.94 -10.33
C LEU A 676 36.50 6.10 -9.53
N ARG A 677 37.80 6.12 -9.92
CA ARG A 677 38.87 5.47 -9.14
C ARG A 677 39.08 6.14 -7.77
N GLN A 678 39.02 7.45 -7.71
CA GLN A 678 39.12 8.20 -6.42
C GLN A 678 37.98 7.85 -5.47
N MET A 679 36.79 7.55 -6.00
CA MET A 679 35.65 7.08 -5.22
C MET A 679 35.73 5.59 -4.86
N GLY A 680 36.67 4.83 -5.42
CA GLY A 680 36.69 3.38 -5.28
C GLY A 680 35.54 2.66 -6.04
N ALA A 681 34.91 3.35 -6.99
CA ALA A 681 33.81 2.83 -7.78
C ALA A 681 34.30 1.83 -8.84
N ILE A 682 35.50 2.02 -9.33
CA ILE A 682 36.21 1.14 -10.25
C ILE A 682 37.65 0.91 -9.77
N LYS A 683 38.30 -0.18 -10.25
CA LYS A 683 39.70 -0.52 -9.93
C LYS A 683 40.70 0.35 -10.73
#